data_efd67b3eef0c8a7624ba3989afeaaa76
#
_entry.id   efd67b3eef0c8a7624ba3989afeaaa76
#
_cell.length_a   1.000
_cell.length_b   1.000
_cell.length_c   1.000
_cell.angle_alpha   90.00
_cell.angle_beta   90.00
_cell.angle_gamma   90.00
#
_symmetry.space_group_name_H-M   'P 1'
#
loop_
_entity.id
_entity.type
_entity.pdbx_description
1 polymer ?
#
loop_
_entity_poly.entity_id
_entity_poly.type
_entity_poly.pdbx_seq_one_letter_code
_entity_poly.pdbx_strand_id
1 'polypeptide(L)'
;MKKPSAKVAGLLLAACLVVSGASSAARGSAGIVPGKLTCEYQTDPSVVDAQHPRLSWINTAAAGLRGQEQRAYQIEVASTEKALRDGTADLWNSGKVKSPQSTLVKYAGKPLQSRETCWWRVRVWDGKGNVSAWSEPARWNMGILDPSEWKCRWIGAPWQGEESLEALGKDVPPPAPLLRKSFGVDKEVASAYFYGTGLGYFELYMNGEKVGDDVLAPNQTNYGKRPGLEKRGIPVEDNFREYRVMYVGYDVTDRVRRGENVLGAILGNGFYNAKIHWVMAFGSPRFFGELHITYADGTQDVVLSDGSWKASESAIVSDGVYSGEQYDARREQPGWCAPGFDDSAWQPVALRKAPEGKLVAQNGPPDRVMERLEPVKIEKLGEGRYKVDFGQEISGWLHLKDVRGEPGQKIDIRYICESPVGSNSYTMKGGGPESYHTRFTWYVFREVELSGWPGELRPEQVTAEAVYSDVATTGCFECSNPLFNTINRIWWRSQTDNMHGSVASDCPHRERSAYTGDGQVACVTVMHNLDAAAFYNKWIRDMWGAQNPETGYVPNGAPWQPGCGGGVAWGAAMNIMPWEFYVHYGDCDLLAGNYDAMKEQIRFMQNWVGDDGVMLMQTPNQWMNLGDWCPAFDFPPAGMVHTFYLWRCADYTARAAEALGKTDDAKAYRELADRTAAAFHKRFYDPQKGTYGRYGGNIFALRIGVPDEYRDRVVASLRQDILDNGGHLDTGIFGTQFFFEVLAENGLGELAYEAMNKRDYPSFGHWIDQGATTTWEQWNGENSRNHPMFGGSLTWFYRKLAGLNADPSQPGYRHIVFRPQPVSQIDWAKYATATPYGQASVDWSKRGGRFTMTVEVPVGCTATVCVPDAKAPSAVRTDGTGKKDGNIVYNGMKDDYAEYTVRSGKYTFTVE
;
A
#
# COMPACT_ATOMS: atom_id res chain seq x y z
N MET A 1 2.41 -44.61 12.92
CA MET A 1 1.76 -43.46 13.55
C MET A 1 2.73 -42.81 14.52
N LYS A 2 3.45 -41.77 14.07
CA LYS A 2 4.26 -40.89 14.94
C LYS A 2 3.79 -39.46 14.63
N LYS A 3 3.39 -38.71 15.65
CA LYS A 3 2.94 -37.32 15.57
C LYS A 3 4.09 -36.45 15.04
N PRO A 4 3.83 -35.52 14.12
CA PRO A 4 4.85 -34.54 13.76
C PRO A 4 4.97 -33.50 14.86
N SER A 5 6.20 -33.13 15.16
CA SER A 5 6.57 -32.17 16.21
C SER A 5 6.26 -30.75 15.78
N ALA A 6 5.62 -30.00 16.66
CA ALA A 6 5.34 -28.58 16.58
C ALA A 6 6.65 -27.76 16.58
N LYS A 7 7.16 -27.40 15.42
CA LYS A 7 8.32 -26.47 15.26
C LYS A 7 8.18 -25.45 14.13
N VAL A 8 6.98 -25.19 13.63
CA VAL A 8 6.75 -24.19 12.56
C VAL A 8 5.98 -22.94 13.06
N ALA A 9 5.68 -22.86 14.36
CA ALA A 9 4.90 -21.74 14.92
C ALA A 9 5.78 -20.60 15.49
N GLY A 10 7.06 -20.49 15.13
CA GLY A 10 8.02 -19.65 15.84
C GLY A 10 8.59 -18.43 15.08
N LEU A 11 8.17 -18.11 13.87
CA LEU A 11 8.89 -17.07 13.07
C LEU A 11 8.11 -15.80 12.76
N LEU A 12 6.88 -15.64 13.21
CA LEU A 12 6.10 -14.38 13.03
C LEU A 12 5.97 -13.55 14.32
N LEU A 13 6.64 -13.91 15.40
CA LEU A 13 6.60 -13.19 16.70
C LEU A 13 7.76 -12.20 16.90
N ALA A 14 8.61 -11.95 15.90
CA ALA A 14 9.83 -11.16 16.07
C ALA A 14 9.74 -9.67 15.66
N ALA A 15 8.61 -9.20 15.14
CA ALA A 15 8.48 -7.80 14.69
C ALA A 15 7.82 -6.83 15.68
N CYS A 16 7.37 -7.31 16.86
CA CYS A 16 6.84 -6.43 17.93
C CYS A 16 7.84 -6.23 19.06
N LEU A 17 9.13 -6.15 18.79
CA LEU A 17 10.13 -5.76 19.78
C LEU A 17 10.09 -4.25 20.00
N VAL A 18 9.26 -3.82 20.94
CA VAL A 18 9.40 -2.52 21.60
C VAL A 18 10.75 -2.48 22.28
N VAL A 19 11.68 -1.71 21.73
CA VAL A 19 12.89 -1.31 22.45
C VAL A 19 12.46 -0.38 23.58
N SER A 20 12.11 -0.94 24.72
CA SER A 20 11.94 -0.19 25.96
C SER A 20 13.31 0.17 26.53
N GLY A 21 13.92 1.23 25.98
CA GLY A 21 14.99 1.92 26.63
C GLY A 21 14.43 2.66 27.85
N ALA A 22 14.51 2.09 29.04
CA ALA A 22 14.22 2.79 30.27
C ALA A 22 15.31 3.83 30.56
N SER A 23 15.11 5.06 30.07
CA SER A 23 15.90 6.21 30.56
C SER A 23 15.31 6.66 31.90
N SER A 24 16.10 6.63 32.96
CA SER A 24 15.76 7.21 34.26
C SER A 24 15.57 8.72 34.09
N ALA A 25 14.33 9.20 34.19
CA ALA A 25 14.03 10.61 34.11
C ALA A 25 14.62 11.39 35.27
N ALA A 26 15.51 12.31 34.95
CA ALA A 26 15.99 13.32 35.91
C ALA A 26 14.80 14.21 36.33
N ARG A 27 14.78 14.67 37.59
CA ARG A 27 13.77 15.62 38.08
C ARG A 27 13.74 16.89 37.20
N GLY A 28 12.59 17.12 36.51
CA GLY A 28 12.38 18.28 35.64
C GLY A 28 12.36 17.99 34.13
N SER A 29 12.54 16.73 33.69
CA SER A 29 12.34 16.33 32.29
C SER A 29 10.85 16.07 31.99
N ALA A 30 10.45 16.28 30.73
CA ALA A 30 9.10 15.97 30.28
C ALA A 30 8.75 14.50 30.47
N GLY A 31 7.47 14.23 30.77
CA GLY A 31 6.94 12.86 30.85
C GLY A 31 6.81 12.16 29.49
N ILE A 32 7.17 12.87 28.40
CA ILE A 32 7.09 12.40 27.01
C ILE A 32 8.39 12.66 26.25
N VAL A 33 8.68 11.80 25.28
CA VAL A 33 9.87 11.88 24.42
C VAL A 33 9.43 11.75 22.96
N PRO A 34 9.83 12.70 22.06
CA PRO A 34 9.56 12.59 20.64
C PRO A 34 10.51 11.60 19.96
N GLY A 35 9.99 10.82 19.02
CA GLY A 35 10.74 9.85 18.23
C GLY A 35 9.99 9.48 16.95
N LYS A 36 10.47 8.50 16.20
CA LYS A 36 9.91 8.07 14.91
C LYS A 36 9.59 9.27 14.01
N LEU A 37 10.64 10.03 13.69
CA LEU A 37 10.53 11.22 12.85
C LEU A 37 10.29 10.85 11.40
N THR A 38 9.35 11.53 10.73
CA THR A 38 9.06 11.33 9.30
C THR A 38 8.88 12.67 8.59
N CYS A 39 9.22 12.67 7.30
CA CYS A 39 8.96 13.74 6.36
C CYS A 39 8.13 13.18 5.21
N GLU A 40 6.96 13.80 4.91
CA GLU A 40 6.01 13.31 3.90
C GLU A 40 5.71 11.81 4.05
N TYR A 41 5.44 11.37 5.29
CA TYR A 41 5.17 9.99 5.72
C TYR A 41 6.35 9.02 5.70
N GLN A 42 7.51 9.41 5.16
CA GLN A 42 8.66 8.53 5.00
C GLN A 42 9.76 8.85 6.03
N THR A 43 10.50 7.84 6.44
CA THR A 43 11.71 7.98 7.25
C THR A 43 12.88 8.32 6.33
N ASP A 44 13.56 9.43 6.59
CA ASP A 44 14.74 9.91 5.84
C ASP A 44 14.57 9.83 4.31
N PRO A 45 13.47 10.40 3.72
CA PRO A 45 13.23 10.26 2.30
C PRO A 45 14.38 10.80 1.45
N SER A 46 14.79 10.01 0.48
CA SER A 46 15.89 10.32 -0.41
C SER A 46 15.56 11.40 -1.44
N VAL A 47 14.29 11.70 -1.66
CA VAL A 47 13.86 12.76 -2.58
C VAL A 47 12.48 13.28 -2.19
N VAL A 48 12.37 14.60 -2.06
CA VAL A 48 11.11 15.33 -1.75
C VAL A 48 11.02 16.56 -2.63
N ASP A 49 9.94 16.75 -3.38
CA ASP A 49 9.73 17.92 -4.25
C ASP A 49 8.67 18.91 -3.71
N ALA A 50 8.20 18.69 -2.49
CA ALA A 50 7.32 19.62 -1.80
C ALA A 50 8.12 20.83 -1.28
N GLN A 51 7.72 22.06 -1.64
CA GLN A 51 8.37 23.28 -1.16
C GLN A 51 8.24 23.50 0.35
N HIS A 52 7.17 22.99 0.95
CA HIS A 52 6.88 23.00 2.37
C HIS A 52 6.62 21.59 2.88
N PRO A 53 7.66 20.74 2.96
CA PRO A 53 7.48 19.36 3.37
C PRO A 53 6.89 19.28 4.78
N ARG A 54 6.11 18.23 5.03
CA ARG A 54 5.37 18.06 6.26
C ARG A 54 6.10 17.09 7.17
N LEU A 55 6.38 17.54 8.39
CA LEU A 55 7.16 16.82 9.40
C LEU A 55 6.22 16.21 10.44
N SER A 56 6.51 14.98 10.86
CA SER A 56 5.73 14.30 11.90
C SER A 56 6.65 13.58 12.88
N TRP A 57 6.18 13.42 14.12
CA TRP A 57 6.86 12.63 15.16
C TRP A 57 5.85 11.99 16.08
N ILE A 58 6.25 10.89 16.68
CA ILE A 58 5.46 10.18 17.69
C ILE A 58 6.01 10.49 19.06
N ASN A 59 5.14 10.93 19.98
CA ASN A 59 5.48 11.10 21.38
C ASN A 59 5.25 9.78 22.13
N THR A 60 6.25 9.33 22.87
CA THR A 60 6.14 8.18 23.77
C THR A 60 6.23 8.62 25.22
N ALA A 61 5.51 7.94 26.10
CA ALA A 61 5.56 8.17 27.55
C ALA A 61 6.20 6.99 28.25
N ALA A 62 6.79 7.24 29.44
CA ALA A 62 7.28 6.15 30.28
C ALA A 62 6.11 5.22 30.69
N ALA A 63 6.40 3.92 30.83
CA ALA A 63 5.44 2.92 31.20
C ALA A 63 4.64 3.30 32.47
N GLY A 64 3.33 3.11 32.42
CA GLY A 64 2.42 3.40 33.51
C GLY A 64 2.00 4.87 33.66
N LEU A 65 2.52 5.79 32.87
CA LEU A 65 2.03 7.17 32.84
C LEU A 65 0.73 7.26 32.06
N ARG A 66 -0.22 8.03 32.59
CA ARG A 66 -1.51 8.31 31.97
C ARG A 66 -1.73 9.81 31.78
N GLY A 67 -2.62 10.19 30.88
CA GLY A 67 -3.00 11.58 30.62
C GLY A 67 -1.86 12.43 30.08
N GLN A 68 -0.88 11.81 29.45
CA GLN A 68 0.25 12.52 28.85
C GLN A 68 -0.17 13.20 27.56
N GLU A 69 0.27 14.44 27.37
CA GLU A 69 -0.03 15.23 26.19
C GLU A 69 1.12 16.17 25.87
N GLN A 70 1.26 16.53 24.62
CA GLN A 70 2.12 17.60 24.15
C GLN A 70 1.35 18.93 24.22
N ARG A 71 1.98 19.99 24.76
CA ARG A 71 1.44 21.37 24.76
C ARG A 71 2.20 22.32 23.85
N ALA A 72 3.43 21.98 23.54
CA ALA A 72 4.22 22.78 22.63
C ALA A 72 5.32 21.91 22.00
N TYR A 73 5.85 22.37 20.88
CA TYR A 73 7.02 21.80 20.23
C TYR A 73 8.02 22.89 19.82
N GLN A 74 9.23 22.47 19.52
CA GLN A 74 10.21 23.27 18.79
C GLN A 74 10.90 22.37 17.79
N ILE A 75 10.96 22.82 16.54
CA ILE A 75 11.67 22.16 15.44
C ILE A 75 12.89 23.00 15.10
N GLU A 76 14.01 22.33 14.87
CA GLU A 76 15.21 22.90 14.29
C GLU A 76 15.56 22.16 13.01
N VAL A 77 15.92 22.90 11.97
CA VAL A 77 16.37 22.39 10.68
C VAL A 77 17.66 23.07 10.27
N ALA A 78 18.63 22.28 9.83
CA ALA A 78 19.93 22.76 9.40
C ALA A 78 20.38 22.08 8.09
N SER A 79 21.26 22.74 7.36
CA SER A 79 21.82 22.20 6.10
C SER A 79 22.81 21.05 6.30
N THR A 80 23.29 20.83 7.51
CA THR A 80 24.20 19.73 7.87
C THR A 80 23.85 19.16 9.24
N GLU A 81 24.12 17.88 9.45
CA GLU A 81 23.95 17.24 10.76
C GLU A 81 24.83 17.93 11.83
N LYS A 82 26.07 18.28 11.47
CA LYS A 82 27.01 18.95 12.38
C LYS A 82 26.45 20.29 12.85
N ALA A 83 25.97 21.14 11.93
CA ALA A 83 25.34 22.41 12.28
C ALA A 83 24.14 22.20 13.22
N LEU A 84 23.28 21.22 12.95
CA LEU A 84 22.16 20.91 13.81
C LEU A 84 22.60 20.48 15.22
N ARG A 85 23.60 19.59 15.33
CA ARG A 85 24.14 19.13 16.62
C ARG A 85 24.84 20.26 17.41
N ASP A 86 25.51 21.17 16.72
CA ASP A 86 26.15 22.37 17.31
C ASP A 86 25.13 23.47 17.69
N GLY A 87 23.82 23.23 17.42
CA GLY A 87 22.71 24.14 17.75
C GLY A 87 22.52 25.28 16.74
N THR A 88 23.11 25.17 15.56
CA THR A 88 22.94 26.12 14.45
C THR A 88 21.84 25.63 13.52
N ALA A 89 20.64 26.16 13.68
CA ALA A 89 19.47 25.85 12.81
C ALA A 89 19.40 26.89 11.68
N ASP A 90 20.31 26.78 10.71
CA ASP A 90 20.50 27.79 9.66
C ASP A 90 19.35 27.82 8.64
N LEU A 91 18.53 26.77 8.54
CA LEU A 91 17.37 26.71 7.66
C LEU A 91 16.07 27.07 8.39
N TRP A 92 15.84 26.53 9.59
CA TRP A 92 14.64 26.84 10.37
C TRP A 92 14.84 26.59 11.86
N ASN A 93 14.40 27.55 12.64
CA ASN A 93 14.13 27.35 14.06
C ASN A 93 12.71 27.88 14.33
N SER A 94 11.76 26.98 14.61
CA SER A 94 10.37 27.35 14.86
C SER A 94 10.18 28.17 16.14
N GLY A 95 11.20 28.21 17.01
CA GLY A 95 10.99 28.59 18.38
C GLY A 95 9.99 27.68 19.09
N LYS A 96 9.58 28.06 20.29
CA LYS A 96 8.54 27.32 21.03
C LYS A 96 7.15 27.63 20.47
N VAL A 97 6.57 26.70 19.74
CA VAL A 97 5.22 26.77 19.20
C VAL A 97 4.24 26.13 20.18
N LYS A 98 3.25 26.86 20.68
CA LYS A 98 2.19 26.34 21.56
C LYS A 98 1.18 25.59 20.70
N SER A 99 1.32 24.28 20.58
CA SER A 99 0.45 23.41 19.79
C SER A 99 0.55 21.96 20.26
N PRO A 100 -0.55 21.19 20.26
CA PRO A 100 -0.55 19.74 20.46
C PRO A 100 -0.22 18.97 19.19
N GLN A 101 -0.05 19.65 18.04
CA GLN A 101 0.20 19.01 16.75
C GLN A 101 1.56 18.32 16.75
N SER A 102 1.59 17.06 16.34
CA SER A 102 2.80 16.25 16.15
C SER A 102 2.82 15.53 14.80
N THR A 103 1.84 15.80 13.95
CA THR A 103 1.70 15.19 12.63
C THR A 103 1.53 16.27 11.57
N LEU A 104 2.18 16.08 10.41
CA LEU A 104 2.02 16.92 9.22
C LEU A 104 2.27 18.43 9.47
N VAL A 105 3.26 18.75 10.30
CA VAL A 105 3.68 20.12 10.56
C VAL A 105 4.45 20.63 9.36
N LYS A 106 3.91 21.63 8.66
CA LYS A 106 4.54 22.21 7.47
C LYS A 106 5.83 22.94 7.83
N TYR A 107 6.89 22.67 7.08
CA TYR A 107 8.11 23.44 7.13
C TYR A 107 7.81 24.91 6.80
N ALA A 108 8.29 25.82 7.65
CA ALA A 108 8.04 27.26 7.54
C ALA A 108 9.35 28.07 7.74
N GLY A 109 10.48 27.48 7.35
CA GLY A 109 11.78 28.12 7.39
C GLY A 109 12.12 28.91 6.12
N LYS A 110 13.42 29.06 5.85
CA LYS A 110 13.88 29.66 4.60
C LYS A 110 13.40 28.85 3.40
N PRO A 111 13.18 29.50 2.23
CA PRO A 111 12.88 28.76 1.01
C PRO A 111 13.93 27.68 0.73
N LEU A 112 13.47 26.45 0.57
CA LEU A 112 14.34 25.32 0.26
C LEU A 112 14.79 25.37 -1.20
N GLN A 113 16.00 24.89 -1.43
CA GLN A 113 16.59 24.82 -2.76
C GLN A 113 16.52 23.40 -3.30
N SER A 114 16.48 23.25 -4.61
CA SER A 114 16.64 21.94 -5.25
C SER A 114 17.94 21.27 -4.78
N ARG A 115 17.89 19.96 -4.51
CA ARG A 115 19.04 19.13 -4.12
C ARG A 115 19.60 19.43 -2.70
N GLU A 116 18.92 20.26 -1.91
CA GLU A 116 19.35 20.60 -0.55
C GLU A 116 19.10 19.42 0.40
N THR A 117 20.09 19.07 1.20
CA THR A 117 19.92 18.11 2.30
C THR A 117 19.53 18.88 3.56
N CYS A 118 18.45 18.45 4.17
CA CYS A 118 17.91 19.09 5.38
C CYS A 118 17.95 18.10 6.54
N TRP A 119 18.64 18.47 7.59
CA TRP A 119 18.71 17.73 8.85
C TRP A 119 17.81 18.39 9.88
N TRP A 120 17.03 17.61 10.62
CA TRP A 120 16.09 18.17 11.57
C TRP A 120 15.95 17.36 12.84
N ARG A 121 15.50 18.04 13.88
CA ARG A 121 15.17 17.46 15.19
C ARG A 121 14.01 18.20 15.81
N VAL A 122 13.38 17.59 16.80
CA VAL A 122 12.26 18.18 17.53
C VAL A 122 12.42 17.94 19.03
N ARG A 123 11.97 18.90 19.84
CA ARG A 123 11.72 18.72 21.26
C ARG A 123 10.32 19.20 21.61
N VAL A 124 9.76 18.65 22.68
CA VAL A 124 8.36 18.89 23.06
C VAL A 124 8.24 19.31 24.51
N TRP A 125 7.16 20.01 24.83
CA TRP A 125 6.77 20.33 26.21
C TRP A 125 5.52 19.52 26.57
N ASP A 126 5.59 18.86 27.71
CA ASP A 126 4.49 18.06 28.23
C ASP A 126 3.33 18.91 28.82
N GLY A 127 2.27 18.26 29.29
CA GLY A 127 1.10 18.87 29.94
C GLY A 127 1.42 19.70 31.18
N LYS A 128 2.56 19.46 31.81
CA LYS A 128 3.06 20.20 33.00
C LYS A 128 4.01 21.33 32.63
N GLY A 129 4.37 21.45 31.36
CA GLY A 129 5.28 22.47 30.86
C GLY A 129 6.77 22.10 30.93
N ASN A 130 7.11 20.86 31.30
CA ASN A 130 8.49 20.38 31.27
C ASN A 130 8.91 20.10 29.82
N VAL A 131 10.17 20.39 29.47
CA VAL A 131 10.72 20.17 28.14
C VAL A 131 11.43 18.81 28.05
N SER A 132 11.26 18.11 26.92
CA SER A 132 12.00 16.89 26.61
C SER A 132 13.46 17.19 26.20
N ALA A 133 14.29 16.15 26.15
CA ALA A 133 15.48 16.19 25.31
C ALA A 133 15.06 16.40 23.84
N TRP A 134 16.04 16.81 23.00
CA TRP A 134 15.89 16.75 21.56
C TRP A 134 15.75 15.30 21.10
N SER A 135 14.98 15.06 20.03
CA SER A 135 15.03 13.79 19.32
C SER A 135 16.41 13.52 18.71
N GLU A 136 16.68 12.30 18.34
CA GLU A 136 17.75 12.02 17.38
C GLU A 136 17.47 12.78 16.08
N PRO A 137 18.52 13.24 15.36
CA PRO A 137 18.36 13.86 14.06
C PRO A 137 17.75 12.90 13.03
N ALA A 138 16.89 13.45 12.18
CA ALA A 138 16.39 12.83 10.96
C ALA A 138 16.72 13.75 9.78
N ARG A 139 16.59 13.27 8.55
CA ARG A 139 16.91 14.05 7.35
C ARG A 139 15.86 13.87 6.26
N TRP A 140 15.88 14.77 5.30
CA TRP A 140 15.31 14.59 3.98
C TRP A 140 16.19 15.27 2.94
N ASN A 141 16.13 14.80 1.70
CA ASN A 141 16.79 15.47 0.59
C ASN A 141 15.74 16.09 -0.33
N MET A 142 15.99 17.34 -0.72
CA MET A 142 15.13 17.98 -1.71
C MET A 142 15.37 17.40 -3.09
N GLY A 143 14.29 17.19 -3.80
CA GLY A 143 14.29 16.88 -5.23
C GLY A 143 14.55 18.14 -6.07
N ILE A 144 14.10 18.09 -7.32
CA ILE A 144 14.23 19.20 -8.26
C ILE A 144 12.91 19.98 -8.22
N LEU A 145 12.98 21.22 -7.74
CA LEU A 145 11.81 22.08 -7.54
C LEU A 145 11.40 22.84 -8.82
N ASP A 146 12.37 23.16 -9.68
CA ASP A 146 12.13 23.78 -10.98
C ASP A 146 12.57 22.82 -12.11
N PRO A 147 11.66 22.36 -12.97
CA PRO A 147 12.00 21.47 -14.09
C PRO A 147 13.09 22.02 -15.03
N SER A 148 13.27 23.34 -15.10
CA SER A 148 14.31 23.97 -15.92
C SER A 148 15.73 23.72 -15.40
N GLU A 149 15.88 23.26 -14.18
CA GLU A 149 17.17 22.91 -13.55
C GLU A 149 17.73 21.59 -14.07
N TRP A 150 16.93 20.71 -14.68
CA TRP A 150 17.43 19.51 -15.32
C TRP A 150 18.29 19.85 -16.53
N LYS A 151 19.50 19.34 -16.58
CA LYS A 151 20.46 19.57 -17.68
C LYS A 151 20.72 18.32 -18.51
N CYS A 152 20.37 17.16 -17.99
CA CYS A 152 20.56 15.88 -18.67
C CYS A 152 19.58 15.66 -19.83
N ARG A 153 19.82 14.65 -20.62
CA ARG A 153 19.03 14.24 -21.79
C ARG A 153 18.56 12.81 -21.62
N TRP A 154 17.40 12.52 -22.21
CA TRP A 154 16.93 11.15 -22.34
C TRP A 154 17.83 10.39 -23.32
N ILE A 155 18.34 9.25 -22.88
CA ILE A 155 19.22 8.37 -23.67
C ILE A 155 18.69 6.95 -23.68
N GLY A 156 19.05 6.17 -24.69
CA GLY A 156 18.67 4.76 -24.81
C GLY A 156 19.61 4.00 -25.74
N ALA A 157 19.36 2.71 -25.88
CA ALA A 157 20.18 1.83 -26.71
C ALA A 157 20.08 2.20 -28.20
N PRO A 158 21.20 2.30 -28.94
CA PRO A 158 21.17 2.72 -30.34
C PRO A 158 20.46 1.72 -31.27
N TRP A 159 20.38 0.44 -30.89
CA TRP A 159 19.65 -0.61 -31.64
C TRP A 159 18.15 -0.64 -31.39
N GLN A 160 17.64 0.18 -30.50
CA GLN A 160 16.21 0.38 -30.24
C GLN A 160 15.80 1.74 -30.79
N GLY A 161 14.58 1.85 -31.37
CA GLY A 161 14.01 3.13 -31.81
C GLY A 161 13.26 3.86 -30.67
N GLU A 162 12.37 4.77 -31.04
CA GLU A 162 11.41 5.41 -30.12
C GLU A 162 10.22 4.50 -29.86
N GLU A 163 9.90 3.63 -30.80
CA GLU A 163 8.67 2.86 -30.85
C GLU A 163 8.70 1.70 -29.85
N SER A 164 7.53 1.35 -29.38
CA SER A 164 7.32 0.18 -28.51
C SER A 164 7.41 -1.12 -29.30
N LEU A 165 7.58 -2.24 -28.59
CA LEU A 165 7.51 -3.58 -29.17
C LEU A 165 6.20 -3.81 -29.93
N GLU A 166 5.09 -3.30 -29.39
CA GLU A 166 3.79 -3.42 -30.00
C GLU A 166 3.71 -2.68 -31.34
N ALA A 167 4.18 -1.43 -31.39
CA ALA A 167 4.21 -0.64 -32.63
C ALA A 167 5.10 -1.29 -33.71
N LEU A 168 6.18 -1.97 -33.30
CA LEU A 168 7.07 -2.72 -34.17
C LEU A 168 6.54 -4.09 -34.58
N GLY A 169 5.42 -4.55 -34.03
CA GLY A 169 4.88 -5.89 -34.25
C GLY A 169 5.78 -7.03 -33.73
N LYS A 170 6.65 -6.75 -32.75
CA LYS A 170 7.57 -7.72 -32.16
C LYS A 170 7.00 -8.29 -30.87
N ASP A 171 7.20 -9.59 -30.66
CA ASP A 171 6.79 -10.28 -29.43
C ASP A 171 7.94 -10.46 -28.44
N VAL A 172 9.18 -10.48 -28.93
CA VAL A 172 10.37 -10.66 -28.11
C VAL A 172 11.16 -9.35 -28.10
N PRO A 173 11.41 -8.76 -26.92
CA PRO A 173 12.26 -7.60 -26.80
C PRO A 173 13.70 -7.91 -27.16
N PRO A 174 14.46 -6.92 -27.65
CA PRO A 174 15.90 -7.05 -27.79
C PRO A 174 16.56 -7.17 -26.40
N PRO A 175 17.84 -7.58 -26.33
CA PRO A 175 18.57 -7.63 -25.07
C PRO A 175 18.53 -6.31 -24.33
N ALA A 176 18.38 -6.41 -23.00
CA ALA A 176 18.36 -5.25 -22.11
C ALA A 176 19.70 -4.50 -22.23
N PRO A 177 19.68 -3.16 -22.35
CA PRO A 177 20.92 -2.40 -22.54
C PRO A 177 21.67 -2.19 -21.22
N LEU A 178 22.99 -2.30 -21.29
CA LEU A 178 23.92 -1.69 -20.38
C LEU A 178 24.26 -0.29 -20.90
N LEU A 179 24.19 0.70 -20.03
CA LEU A 179 24.62 2.07 -20.30
C LEU A 179 25.74 2.44 -19.36
N ARG A 180 26.81 3.08 -19.84
CA ARG A 180 27.94 3.49 -18.98
C ARG A 180 28.54 4.84 -19.38
N LYS A 181 29.10 5.52 -18.37
CA LYS A 181 29.84 6.76 -18.51
C LYS A 181 31.00 6.77 -17.53
N SER A 182 32.24 6.89 -18.04
CA SER A 182 33.41 7.17 -17.23
C SER A 182 33.54 8.68 -17.01
N PHE A 183 34.01 9.09 -15.82
CA PHE A 183 34.31 10.47 -15.46
C PHE A 183 35.43 10.53 -14.43
N GLY A 184 36.16 11.64 -14.40
CA GLY A 184 37.26 11.87 -13.46
C GLY A 184 36.83 12.72 -12.26
N VAL A 185 37.42 12.44 -11.10
CA VAL A 185 37.27 13.22 -9.88
C VAL A 185 38.68 13.53 -9.31
N ASP A 186 39.06 14.79 -9.30
CA ASP A 186 40.43 15.19 -8.89
C ASP A 186 40.50 15.69 -7.46
N LYS A 187 39.35 16.05 -6.86
CA LYS A 187 39.25 16.69 -5.53
C LYS A 187 38.65 15.72 -4.50
N GLU A 188 38.77 16.10 -3.25
CA GLU A 188 38.09 15.44 -2.15
C GLU A 188 36.59 15.68 -2.22
N VAL A 189 35.80 14.60 -2.22
CA VAL A 189 34.32 14.64 -2.32
C VAL A 189 33.74 14.89 -0.92
N ALA A 190 32.93 15.92 -0.79
CA ALA A 190 32.14 16.19 0.41
C ALA A 190 30.78 15.52 0.35
N SER A 191 30.14 15.52 -0.83
CA SER A 191 28.88 14.79 -1.08
C SER A 191 28.71 14.47 -2.56
N ALA A 192 28.03 13.37 -2.86
CA ALA A 192 27.67 13.03 -4.23
C ALA A 192 26.24 12.43 -4.23
N TYR A 193 25.36 12.99 -5.05
CA TYR A 193 23.96 12.62 -5.06
C TYR A 193 23.45 12.46 -6.49
N PHE A 194 22.85 11.31 -6.77
CA PHE A 194 22.23 10.99 -8.07
C PHE A 194 20.74 11.31 -8.04
N TYR A 195 20.21 11.91 -9.09
CA TYR A 195 18.80 12.10 -9.38
C TYR A 195 18.48 11.58 -10.76
N GLY A 196 17.50 10.68 -10.90
CA GLY A 196 17.20 10.14 -12.22
C GLY A 196 16.13 9.07 -12.24
N THR A 197 15.88 8.57 -13.44
CA THR A 197 14.82 7.59 -13.72
C THR A 197 15.15 6.74 -14.93
N GLY A 198 14.52 5.56 -15.01
CA GLY A 198 14.51 4.71 -16.18
C GLY A 198 13.07 4.32 -16.53
N LEU A 199 12.71 4.52 -17.79
CA LEU A 199 11.44 4.04 -18.33
C LEU A 199 11.70 2.75 -19.12
N GLY A 200 11.23 1.54 -18.80
CA GLY A 200 10.29 1.05 -17.77
C GLY A 200 10.87 0.81 -16.39
N TYR A 201 11.93 0.01 -16.20
CA TYR A 201 12.66 -0.15 -14.96
C TYR A 201 14.14 0.10 -15.19
N PHE A 202 14.88 0.40 -14.13
CA PHE A 202 16.34 0.49 -14.19
C PHE A 202 16.99 0.06 -12.88
N GLU A 203 18.23 -0.36 -13.00
CA GLU A 203 19.17 -0.48 -11.89
C GLU A 203 20.35 0.46 -12.11
N LEU A 204 20.69 1.26 -11.10
CA LEU A 204 21.86 2.14 -11.12
C LEU A 204 23.08 1.42 -10.56
N TYR A 205 24.24 1.66 -11.16
CA TYR A 205 25.52 1.12 -10.73
C TYR A 205 26.55 2.24 -10.59
N MET A 206 27.41 2.14 -9.58
CA MET A 206 28.52 3.03 -9.36
C MET A 206 29.78 2.22 -9.07
N ASN A 207 30.83 2.39 -9.90
CA ASN A 207 32.11 1.72 -9.73
C ASN A 207 32.04 0.21 -9.55
N GLY A 208 31.13 -0.44 -10.29
CA GLY A 208 30.93 -1.91 -10.31
C GLY A 208 29.89 -2.44 -9.34
N GLU A 209 29.34 -1.59 -8.46
CA GLU A 209 28.34 -2.00 -7.46
C GLU A 209 26.96 -1.41 -7.76
N LYS A 210 25.90 -2.20 -7.54
CA LYS A 210 24.53 -1.71 -7.58
C LYS A 210 24.31 -0.65 -6.49
N VAL A 211 23.62 0.43 -6.84
CA VAL A 211 23.20 1.49 -5.93
C VAL A 211 21.81 1.20 -5.41
N GLY A 212 21.64 1.31 -4.08
CA GLY A 212 20.33 1.03 -3.44
C GLY A 212 20.00 -0.46 -3.35
N ASP A 213 18.94 -0.74 -2.62
CA ASP A 213 18.37 -2.08 -2.41
C ASP A 213 16.96 -2.23 -3.00
N ASP A 214 16.44 -1.15 -3.53
CA ASP A 214 15.19 -1.16 -4.29
C ASP A 214 15.31 -1.97 -5.58
N VAL A 215 14.19 -2.55 -5.95
CA VAL A 215 14.01 -3.33 -7.17
C VAL A 215 12.82 -2.79 -7.94
N LEU A 216 12.72 -3.09 -9.23
CA LEU A 216 11.60 -2.65 -10.08
C LEU A 216 11.36 -1.13 -10.02
N ALA A 217 12.45 -0.36 -9.87
CA ALA A 217 12.39 1.11 -9.80
C ALA A 217 12.34 1.74 -11.20
N PRO A 218 11.68 2.90 -11.33
CA PRO A 218 10.83 3.61 -10.38
C PRO A 218 9.40 3.04 -10.33
N ASN A 219 8.60 3.54 -9.39
CA ASN A 219 7.17 3.22 -9.33
C ASN A 219 6.46 3.62 -10.63
N GLN A 220 5.52 2.78 -11.06
CA GLN A 220 4.77 3.02 -12.30
C GLN A 220 3.76 4.18 -12.16
N THR A 221 3.52 4.86 -13.29
CA THR A 221 2.54 5.94 -13.41
C THR A 221 1.89 5.91 -14.80
N ASN A 222 1.02 6.87 -15.09
CA ASN A 222 0.63 7.21 -16.45
C ASN A 222 1.69 8.14 -17.04
N TYR A 223 2.57 7.62 -17.92
CA TYR A 223 3.73 8.33 -18.43
C TYR A 223 3.40 9.34 -19.55
N GLY A 224 2.26 9.18 -20.22
CA GLY A 224 1.81 10.00 -21.37
C GLY A 224 0.62 9.34 -22.03
N LYS A 225 0.14 9.94 -23.13
CA LYS A 225 -0.83 9.31 -24.02
C LYS A 225 -0.22 8.09 -24.70
N ARG A 226 -1.02 7.04 -24.84
CA ARG A 226 -0.58 5.81 -25.52
C ARG A 226 -0.69 5.97 -27.02
N PRO A 227 0.39 5.77 -27.78
CA PRO A 227 0.32 5.87 -29.23
C PRO A 227 -0.54 4.74 -29.81
N GLY A 228 -1.49 5.10 -30.68
CA GLY A 228 -2.32 4.13 -31.40
C GLY A 228 -3.47 3.54 -30.61
N LEU A 229 -3.85 4.12 -29.46
CA LEU A 229 -4.98 3.68 -28.65
C LEU A 229 -6.28 3.64 -29.47
N GLU A 230 -6.49 4.61 -30.37
CA GLU A 230 -7.64 4.70 -31.28
C GLU A 230 -7.80 3.48 -32.20
N LYS A 231 -6.72 2.78 -32.50
CA LYS A 231 -6.74 1.57 -33.36
C LYS A 231 -7.27 0.34 -32.65
N ARG A 232 -7.38 0.39 -31.34
CA ARG A 232 -7.82 -0.74 -30.50
C ARG A 232 -9.33 -0.85 -30.37
N GLY A 233 -10.09 0.16 -30.82
CA GLY A 233 -11.53 0.20 -30.63
C GLY A 233 -11.93 0.23 -29.14
N ILE A 234 -11.03 0.67 -28.28
CA ILE A 234 -11.28 0.82 -26.84
C ILE A 234 -12.11 2.10 -26.66
N PRO A 235 -13.26 1.99 -25.98
CA PRO A 235 -14.18 3.12 -25.89
C PRO A 235 -13.80 4.17 -24.85
N VAL A 236 -12.71 3.98 -24.12
CA VAL A 236 -12.20 4.90 -23.11
C VAL A 236 -10.92 5.55 -23.63
N GLU A 237 -10.88 6.87 -23.62
CA GLU A 237 -9.72 7.66 -24.03
C GLU A 237 -8.81 7.94 -22.83
N ASP A 238 -7.49 7.96 -23.06
CA ASP A 238 -6.51 8.38 -22.06
C ASP A 238 -6.32 9.90 -22.03
N ASN A 239 -7.43 10.65 -22.02
CA ASN A 239 -7.42 12.09 -21.81
C ASN A 239 -7.41 12.38 -20.30
N PHE A 240 -6.23 12.33 -19.72
CA PHE A 240 -6.06 12.43 -18.28
C PHE A 240 -5.67 13.84 -17.84
N ARG A 241 -5.99 14.15 -16.58
CA ARG A 241 -5.67 15.43 -15.95
C ARG A 241 -4.16 15.67 -15.88
N GLU A 242 -3.38 14.62 -15.61
CA GLU A 242 -1.92 14.71 -15.48
C GLU A 242 -1.23 13.41 -15.86
N TYR A 243 -0.12 13.55 -16.58
CA TYR A 243 0.85 12.48 -16.81
C TYR A 243 2.10 12.75 -16.00
N ARG A 244 2.71 11.69 -15.44
CA ARG A 244 3.86 11.80 -14.53
C ARG A 244 4.92 10.76 -14.83
N VAL A 245 6.17 11.15 -14.61
CA VAL A 245 7.33 10.26 -14.60
C VAL A 245 8.01 10.43 -13.26
N MET A 246 8.08 9.37 -12.48
CA MET A 246 8.75 9.42 -11.19
C MET A 246 10.25 9.28 -11.36
N TYR A 247 11.01 10.10 -10.63
CA TYR A 247 12.45 9.96 -10.47
C TYR A 247 12.81 9.65 -9.02
N VAL A 248 13.94 8.97 -8.84
CA VAL A 248 14.49 8.60 -7.53
C VAL A 248 15.75 9.40 -7.24
N GLY A 249 16.14 9.43 -5.97
CA GLY A 249 17.38 10.03 -5.52
C GLY A 249 18.22 9.02 -4.75
N TYR A 250 19.54 9.01 -4.98
CA TYR A 250 20.48 8.14 -4.28
C TYR A 250 21.69 8.92 -3.78
N ASP A 251 21.98 8.79 -2.49
CA ASP A 251 23.24 9.21 -1.92
C ASP A 251 24.34 8.20 -2.32
N VAL A 252 25.32 8.67 -3.08
CA VAL A 252 26.45 7.85 -3.57
C VAL A 252 27.80 8.42 -3.09
N THR A 253 27.78 9.24 -2.06
CA THR A 253 28.96 9.94 -1.51
C THR A 253 30.10 8.97 -1.24
N ASP A 254 29.82 7.87 -0.54
CA ASP A 254 30.83 6.87 -0.16
C ASP A 254 31.32 5.99 -1.32
N ARG A 255 30.68 6.11 -2.50
CA ARG A 255 31.01 5.32 -3.70
C ARG A 255 31.84 6.10 -4.70
N VAL A 256 31.81 7.42 -4.68
CA VAL A 256 32.63 8.28 -5.55
C VAL A 256 34.06 8.36 -5.00
N ARG A 257 35.04 8.11 -5.84
CA ARG A 257 36.47 8.03 -5.48
C ARG A 257 37.27 9.08 -6.24
N ARG A 258 38.40 9.48 -5.69
CA ARG A 258 39.39 10.28 -6.43
C ARG A 258 39.95 9.41 -7.57
N GLY A 259 40.09 10.00 -8.75
CA GLY A 259 40.51 9.33 -9.99
C GLY A 259 39.34 9.02 -10.91
N GLU A 260 39.46 7.96 -11.68
CA GLU A 260 38.42 7.51 -12.58
C GLU A 260 37.23 6.88 -11.82
N ASN A 261 36.04 7.25 -12.21
CA ASN A 261 34.79 6.68 -11.73
C ASN A 261 33.89 6.29 -12.92
N VAL A 262 32.96 5.38 -12.68
CA VAL A 262 32.01 4.93 -13.70
C VAL A 262 30.61 4.91 -13.14
N LEU A 263 29.71 5.62 -13.80
CA LEU A 263 28.26 5.53 -13.58
C LEU A 263 27.65 4.65 -14.66
N GLY A 264 26.81 3.71 -14.29
CA GLY A 264 26.16 2.79 -15.20
C GLY A 264 24.69 2.56 -14.89
N ALA A 265 23.94 2.10 -15.88
CA ALA A 265 22.56 1.68 -15.72
C ALA A 265 22.26 0.45 -16.56
N ILE A 266 21.40 -0.43 -16.04
CA ILE A 266 20.75 -1.50 -16.82
C ILE A 266 19.28 -1.10 -16.94
N LEU A 267 18.70 -1.22 -18.15
CA LEU A 267 17.30 -0.89 -18.39
C LEU A 267 16.48 -2.13 -18.66
N GLY A 268 15.29 -2.19 -18.05
CA GLY A 268 14.27 -3.20 -18.33
C GLY A 268 13.06 -2.60 -19.04
N ASN A 269 12.22 -3.45 -19.62
CA ASN A 269 11.03 -3.02 -20.34
C ASN A 269 9.90 -2.53 -19.42
N GLY A 270 9.71 -3.16 -18.25
CA GLY A 270 8.69 -2.79 -17.28
C GLY A 270 7.29 -2.61 -17.87
N PHE A 271 6.48 -1.76 -17.27
CA PHE A 271 5.19 -1.36 -17.84
C PHE A 271 5.28 -0.34 -18.98
N TYR A 272 6.43 0.31 -19.15
CA TYR A 272 6.61 1.31 -20.21
C TYR A 272 6.64 0.67 -21.61
N ASN A 273 7.18 -0.53 -21.74
CA ASN A 273 7.27 -1.30 -23.00
C ASN A 273 6.61 -2.68 -22.88
N ALA A 274 5.60 -2.82 -22.04
CA ALA A 274 4.87 -4.06 -21.87
C ALA A 274 3.89 -4.30 -23.02
N LYS A 275 3.74 -5.56 -23.40
CA LYS A 275 2.78 -6.00 -24.42
C LYS A 275 2.01 -7.21 -23.93
N ILE A 276 0.75 -7.03 -23.71
CA ILE A 276 -0.26 -8.09 -23.65
C ILE A 276 -1.59 -7.55 -24.16
N HIS A 277 -2.56 -8.42 -24.22
CA HIS A 277 -3.95 -8.16 -24.62
C HIS A 277 -4.59 -6.90 -24.00
N TRP A 278 -4.38 -6.66 -22.69
CA TRP A 278 -4.96 -5.53 -21.93
C TRP A 278 -4.02 -4.32 -21.78
N VAL A 279 -2.75 -4.45 -22.12
CA VAL A 279 -1.75 -3.43 -21.86
C VAL A 279 -1.14 -2.95 -23.16
N MET A 280 -1.06 -1.65 -23.30
CA MET A 280 -0.36 -1.01 -24.41
C MET A 280 0.90 -0.32 -23.90
N ALA A 281 1.97 -0.50 -24.67
CA ALA A 281 3.25 0.14 -24.41
C ALA A 281 3.26 1.62 -24.80
N PHE A 282 4.12 2.39 -24.14
CA PHE A 282 4.37 3.80 -24.44
C PHE A 282 5.53 3.99 -25.44
N GLY A 283 6.59 3.19 -25.32
CA GLY A 283 7.78 3.30 -26.17
C GLY A 283 8.91 2.40 -25.68
N SER A 284 10.10 2.53 -26.27
CA SER A 284 11.29 1.79 -25.87
C SER A 284 11.87 2.30 -24.54
N PRO A 285 12.58 1.44 -23.78
CA PRO A 285 13.25 1.85 -22.55
C PRO A 285 14.23 3.00 -22.75
N ARG A 286 14.30 3.90 -21.78
CA ARG A 286 15.19 5.07 -21.81
C ARG A 286 15.60 5.49 -20.41
N PHE A 287 16.75 6.13 -20.30
CA PHE A 287 17.35 6.58 -19.07
C PHE A 287 17.51 8.09 -19.05
N PHE A 288 17.41 8.68 -17.88
CA PHE A 288 17.56 10.12 -17.64
C PHE A 288 18.12 10.32 -16.23
N GLY A 289 19.23 11.04 -16.08
CA GLY A 289 19.78 11.28 -14.75
C GLY A 289 20.98 12.20 -14.69
N GLU A 290 21.18 12.74 -13.50
CA GLU A 290 22.28 13.64 -13.15
C GLU A 290 22.93 13.16 -11.85
N LEU A 291 24.26 13.12 -11.81
CA LEU A 291 25.06 12.93 -10.59
C LEU A 291 25.69 14.27 -10.23
N HIS A 292 25.31 14.85 -9.11
CA HIS A 292 25.88 16.07 -8.55
C HIS A 292 26.92 15.72 -7.52
N ILE A 293 28.13 16.28 -7.69
CA ILE A 293 29.28 16.07 -6.81
C ILE A 293 29.67 17.42 -6.22
N THR A 294 29.67 17.52 -4.91
CA THR A 294 30.17 18.68 -4.18
C THR A 294 31.49 18.34 -3.53
N TYR A 295 32.49 19.12 -3.77
CA TYR A 295 33.82 18.93 -3.22
C TYR A 295 34.04 19.65 -1.87
N ALA A 296 35.08 19.24 -1.13
CA ALA A 296 35.40 19.81 0.17
C ALA A 296 35.73 21.31 0.10
N ASP A 297 36.16 21.79 -1.07
CA ASP A 297 36.42 23.22 -1.33
C ASP A 297 35.18 24.03 -1.72
N GLY A 298 34.00 23.38 -1.73
CA GLY A 298 32.70 23.97 -2.09
C GLY A 298 32.43 24.07 -3.60
N THR A 299 33.36 23.67 -4.47
CA THR A 299 33.09 23.59 -5.92
C THR A 299 32.26 22.39 -6.26
N GLN A 300 31.61 22.39 -7.43
CA GLN A 300 30.71 21.35 -7.84
C GLN A 300 30.98 20.86 -9.28
N ASP A 301 30.79 19.60 -9.51
CA ASP A 301 30.73 18.99 -10.82
C ASP A 301 29.41 18.23 -11.02
N VAL A 302 28.98 18.08 -12.26
CA VAL A 302 27.77 17.33 -12.62
C VAL A 302 28.05 16.35 -13.76
N VAL A 303 27.72 15.09 -13.55
CA VAL A 303 27.75 14.07 -14.61
C VAL A 303 26.35 13.88 -15.13
N LEU A 304 26.12 14.18 -16.41
CA LEU A 304 24.82 14.16 -17.05
C LEU A 304 24.63 12.90 -17.91
N SER A 305 23.40 12.42 -18.01
CA SER A 305 23.04 11.54 -19.12
C SER A 305 22.96 12.37 -20.39
N ASP A 306 23.80 12.06 -21.38
CA ASP A 306 23.95 12.74 -22.66
C ASP A 306 24.52 11.82 -23.73
N GLY A 307 24.78 12.35 -24.94
CA GLY A 307 25.32 11.57 -26.06
C GLY A 307 26.76 11.05 -25.89
N SER A 308 27.44 11.36 -24.80
CA SER A 308 28.78 10.85 -24.49
C SER A 308 28.79 9.51 -23.75
N TRP A 309 27.62 9.03 -23.35
CA TRP A 309 27.45 7.67 -22.81
C TRP A 309 27.61 6.63 -23.90
N LYS A 310 27.94 5.43 -23.48
CA LYS A 310 28.04 4.25 -24.34
C LYS A 310 27.05 3.17 -23.92
N ALA A 311 26.63 2.34 -24.88
CA ALA A 311 25.71 1.23 -24.69
C ALA A 311 26.23 -0.07 -25.24
N SER A 312 25.90 -1.17 -24.58
CA SER A 312 26.13 -2.55 -25.03
C SER A 312 24.94 -3.43 -24.62
N GLU A 313 24.73 -4.53 -25.30
CA GLU A 313 23.78 -5.56 -24.89
C GLU A 313 24.22 -6.24 -23.59
N SER A 314 23.29 -6.55 -22.71
CA SER A 314 23.55 -7.29 -21.47
C SER A 314 23.36 -8.79 -21.61
N ALA A 315 23.60 -9.52 -20.54
CA ALA A 315 23.27 -10.92 -20.38
C ALA A 315 21.76 -11.20 -20.28
N ILE A 316 20.94 -10.18 -20.03
CA ILE A 316 19.48 -10.27 -20.10
C ILE A 316 19.09 -10.26 -21.58
N VAL A 317 18.89 -11.45 -22.15
CA VAL A 317 18.60 -11.63 -23.57
C VAL A 317 17.22 -11.14 -23.93
N SER A 318 16.29 -11.26 -23.01
CA SER A 318 14.94 -10.71 -23.12
C SER A 318 14.33 -10.55 -21.73
N ASP A 319 13.56 -9.50 -21.52
CA ASP A 319 12.81 -9.25 -20.29
C ASP A 319 11.45 -8.66 -20.59
N GLY A 320 10.51 -8.82 -19.66
CA GLY A 320 9.22 -8.15 -19.70
C GLY A 320 8.32 -8.60 -18.56
N VAL A 321 7.51 -7.66 -18.09
CA VAL A 321 6.63 -7.88 -16.94
C VAL A 321 5.73 -9.11 -17.13
N TYR A 322 5.31 -9.38 -18.37
CA TYR A 322 4.45 -10.52 -18.70
C TYR A 322 5.15 -11.64 -19.46
N SER A 323 6.26 -11.36 -20.12
CA SER A 323 7.01 -12.37 -20.89
C SER A 323 8.03 -13.13 -20.05
N GLY A 324 8.40 -12.59 -18.90
CA GLY A 324 9.45 -13.14 -18.04
C GLY A 324 10.84 -12.71 -18.46
N GLU A 325 11.88 -13.41 -17.97
CA GLU A 325 13.28 -13.07 -18.23
C GLU A 325 14.07 -14.29 -18.74
N GLN A 326 14.86 -14.07 -19.77
CA GLN A 326 15.84 -15.01 -20.29
C GLN A 326 17.23 -14.43 -20.07
N TYR A 327 18.09 -15.16 -19.34
CA TYR A 327 19.44 -14.71 -19.01
C TYR A 327 20.49 -15.68 -19.53
N ASP A 328 21.51 -15.15 -20.23
CA ASP A 328 22.67 -15.95 -20.72
C ASP A 328 23.94 -15.39 -20.08
N ALA A 329 24.42 -16.06 -19.03
CA ALA A 329 25.61 -15.65 -18.29
C ALA A 329 26.89 -15.65 -19.13
N ARG A 330 26.93 -16.35 -20.29
CA ARG A 330 28.07 -16.32 -21.20
C ARG A 330 28.25 -14.95 -21.86
N ARG A 331 27.19 -14.11 -21.86
CA ARG A 331 27.19 -12.74 -22.39
C ARG A 331 27.54 -11.69 -21.33
N GLU A 332 27.78 -12.11 -20.11
CA GLU A 332 28.19 -11.17 -19.04
C GLU A 332 29.51 -10.49 -19.47
N GLN A 333 29.61 -9.23 -19.16
CA GLN A 333 30.78 -8.39 -19.32
C GLN A 333 31.35 -8.02 -17.93
N PRO A 334 32.13 -8.89 -17.29
CA PRO A 334 32.62 -8.65 -15.93
C PRO A 334 33.34 -7.31 -15.83
N GLY A 335 33.01 -6.54 -14.81
CA GLY A 335 33.59 -5.20 -14.60
C GLY A 335 33.06 -4.12 -15.55
N TRP A 336 31.98 -4.34 -16.30
CA TRP A 336 31.42 -3.40 -17.28
C TRP A 336 31.20 -1.98 -16.72
N CYS A 337 30.95 -1.85 -15.43
CA CYS A 337 30.72 -0.57 -14.74
C CYS A 337 31.89 -0.23 -13.78
N ALA A 338 33.03 -0.87 -13.91
CA ALA A 338 34.22 -0.57 -13.12
C ALA A 338 35.18 0.36 -13.88
N PRO A 339 36.00 1.17 -13.18
CA PRO A 339 37.11 1.90 -13.78
C PRO A 339 38.09 0.96 -14.52
N GLY A 340 38.63 1.43 -15.65
CA GLY A 340 39.59 0.70 -16.44
C GLY A 340 38.97 -0.38 -17.36
N PHE A 341 37.67 -0.54 -17.42
CA PHE A 341 37.04 -1.45 -18.39
C PHE A 341 37.17 -0.91 -19.81
N ASP A 342 37.56 -1.76 -20.74
CA ASP A 342 37.66 -1.40 -22.15
C ASP A 342 36.28 -1.43 -22.83
N ASP A 343 35.74 -0.25 -23.03
CA ASP A 343 34.47 -0.03 -23.71
C ASP A 343 34.61 0.43 -25.16
N SER A 344 35.76 0.20 -25.79
CA SER A 344 36.03 0.63 -27.17
C SER A 344 35.09 -0.01 -28.19
N ALA A 345 34.59 -1.21 -27.90
CA ALA A 345 33.62 -1.93 -28.72
C ALA A 345 32.15 -1.49 -28.48
N TRP A 346 31.89 -0.68 -27.47
CA TRP A 346 30.54 -0.21 -27.16
C TRP A 346 30.11 0.90 -28.12
N GLN A 347 28.82 0.96 -28.41
CA GLN A 347 28.25 1.95 -29.29
C GLN A 347 27.88 3.23 -28.51
N PRO A 348 27.94 4.43 -29.11
CA PRO A 348 27.35 5.62 -28.55
C PRO A 348 25.85 5.41 -28.30
N VAL A 349 25.33 5.91 -27.20
CA VAL A 349 23.88 5.91 -26.92
C VAL A 349 23.11 6.76 -27.95
N ALA A 350 21.85 6.47 -28.15
CA ALA A 350 20.95 7.32 -28.90
C ALA A 350 20.22 8.30 -27.97
N LEU A 351 20.12 9.57 -28.36
CA LEU A 351 19.24 10.52 -27.69
C LEU A 351 17.79 10.13 -27.95
N ARG A 352 16.93 10.30 -26.93
CA ARG A 352 15.52 9.94 -26.97
C ARG A 352 14.63 11.18 -26.71
N LYS A 353 13.42 11.14 -27.22
CA LYS A 353 12.40 12.13 -26.90
C LYS A 353 12.00 11.99 -25.43
N ALA A 354 11.72 13.12 -24.78
CA ALA A 354 11.12 13.09 -23.45
C ALA A 354 9.69 12.49 -23.52
N PRO A 355 9.27 11.73 -22.49
CA PRO A 355 7.86 11.38 -22.35
C PRO A 355 7.03 12.66 -22.11
N GLU A 356 5.71 12.56 -22.27
CA GLU A 356 4.80 13.69 -22.05
C GLU A 356 4.69 14.04 -20.55
N GLY A 357 4.83 13.03 -19.69
CA GLY A 357 4.65 13.16 -18.24
C GLY A 357 5.69 14.04 -17.58
N LYS A 358 5.23 14.84 -16.62
CA LYS A 358 6.11 15.68 -15.78
C LYS A 358 7.00 14.81 -14.88
N LEU A 359 8.28 15.19 -14.78
CA LEU A 359 9.18 14.61 -13.77
C LEU A 359 8.74 15.05 -12.38
N VAL A 360 8.51 14.07 -11.50
CA VAL A 360 8.12 14.27 -10.10
C VAL A 360 8.93 13.33 -9.21
N ALA A 361 9.23 13.75 -7.98
CA ALA A 361 9.88 12.87 -7.01
C ALA A 361 9.02 11.65 -6.70
N GLN A 362 9.64 10.48 -6.55
CA GLN A 362 8.94 9.29 -6.12
C GLN A 362 8.53 9.43 -4.64
N ASN A 363 7.26 9.63 -4.40
CA ASN A 363 6.68 9.83 -3.08
C ASN A 363 6.03 8.58 -2.47
N GLY A 364 5.99 7.48 -3.23
CA GLY A 364 5.55 6.17 -2.75
C GLY A 364 6.72 5.30 -2.32
N PRO A 365 6.50 4.29 -1.44
CA PRO A 365 7.55 3.35 -1.07
C PRO A 365 8.08 2.59 -2.29
N PRO A 366 9.39 2.31 -2.36
CA PRO A 366 9.96 1.46 -3.38
C PRO A 366 9.57 0.00 -3.19
N ASP A 367 9.69 -0.81 -4.23
CA ASP A 367 9.63 -2.25 -4.10
C ASP A 367 10.98 -2.79 -3.63
N ARG A 368 10.95 -3.80 -2.76
CA ARG A 368 12.12 -4.47 -2.21
C ARG A 368 11.92 -5.98 -2.09
N VAL A 369 13.02 -6.70 -1.89
CA VAL A 369 12.96 -8.08 -1.38
C VAL A 369 12.62 -8.02 0.10
N MET A 370 11.34 -8.25 0.41
CA MET A 370 10.80 -8.09 1.76
C MET A 370 10.96 -9.35 2.63
N GLU A 371 10.91 -10.52 2.00
CA GLU A 371 11.03 -11.80 2.70
C GLU A 371 11.86 -12.79 1.88
N ARG A 372 12.48 -13.74 2.59
CA ARG A 372 13.20 -14.87 2.01
C ARG A 372 12.68 -16.17 2.60
N LEU A 373 12.20 -17.07 1.75
CA LEU A 373 11.65 -18.36 2.13
C LEU A 373 12.59 -19.47 1.69
N GLU A 374 12.94 -20.35 2.61
CA GLU A 374 13.69 -21.56 2.35
C GLU A 374 12.75 -22.69 1.92
N PRO A 375 13.24 -23.67 1.13
CA PRO A 375 12.44 -24.82 0.71
C PRO A 375 11.91 -25.62 1.90
N VAL A 376 10.60 -25.90 1.90
CA VAL A 376 9.99 -26.85 2.88
C VAL A 376 10.00 -28.28 2.35
N LYS A 377 10.09 -28.45 1.03
CA LYS A 377 10.20 -29.77 0.37
C LYS A 377 10.93 -29.63 -0.95
N ILE A 378 11.82 -30.58 -1.22
CA ILE A 378 12.43 -30.77 -2.55
C ILE A 378 12.10 -32.20 -2.99
N GLU A 379 11.61 -32.33 -4.21
CA GLU A 379 11.26 -33.60 -4.83
C GLU A 379 12.02 -33.75 -6.16
N LYS A 380 12.77 -34.84 -6.28
CA LYS A 380 13.46 -35.16 -7.55
C LYS A 380 12.48 -35.84 -8.52
N LEU A 381 12.22 -35.19 -9.65
CA LEU A 381 11.30 -35.68 -10.68
C LEU A 381 12.01 -36.51 -11.73
N GLY A 382 13.33 -36.43 -11.81
CA GLY A 382 14.19 -37.13 -12.80
C GLY A 382 15.58 -36.55 -12.80
N GLU A 383 16.40 -36.95 -13.75
CA GLU A 383 17.75 -36.41 -13.91
C GLU A 383 17.67 -34.91 -14.25
N GLY A 384 18.36 -34.09 -13.47
CA GLY A 384 18.33 -32.63 -13.61
C GLY A 384 16.96 -31.97 -13.45
N ARG A 385 15.97 -32.69 -12.95
CA ARG A 385 14.60 -32.17 -12.76
C ARG A 385 14.17 -32.26 -11.31
N TYR A 386 13.73 -31.12 -10.75
CA TYR A 386 13.32 -30.99 -9.36
C TYR A 386 12.04 -30.17 -9.25
N LYS A 387 11.23 -30.49 -8.25
CA LYS A 387 10.11 -29.66 -7.77
C LYS A 387 10.43 -29.19 -6.37
N VAL A 388 10.30 -27.90 -6.13
CA VAL A 388 10.60 -27.25 -4.84
C VAL A 388 9.33 -26.57 -4.34
N ASP A 389 8.89 -26.89 -3.12
CA ASP A 389 7.77 -26.25 -2.44
C ASP A 389 8.32 -25.34 -1.33
N PHE A 390 7.89 -24.09 -1.31
CA PHE A 390 8.23 -23.08 -0.30
C PHE A 390 7.15 -22.93 0.78
N GLY A 391 6.09 -23.74 0.73
CA GLY A 391 5.06 -23.80 1.75
C GLY A 391 4.03 -22.69 1.73
N GLN A 392 4.27 -21.61 0.99
CA GLN A 392 3.43 -20.44 0.88
C GLN A 392 3.56 -19.82 -0.50
N GLU A 393 2.46 -19.37 -1.08
CA GLU A 393 2.47 -18.60 -2.31
C GLU A 393 3.01 -17.19 -2.04
N ILE A 394 3.80 -16.68 -2.97
CA ILE A 394 4.38 -15.33 -2.94
C ILE A 394 4.38 -14.72 -4.34
N SER A 395 4.48 -13.40 -4.39
CA SER A 395 4.89 -12.62 -5.56
C SER A 395 6.38 -12.30 -5.44
N GLY A 396 7.17 -12.65 -6.46
CA GLY A 396 8.62 -12.45 -6.42
C GLY A 396 9.37 -13.34 -7.39
N TRP A 397 10.49 -13.90 -6.97
CA TRP A 397 11.32 -14.75 -7.82
C TRP A 397 12.10 -15.80 -7.04
N LEU A 398 12.63 -16.78 -7.79
CA LEU A 398 13.59 -17.74 -7.27
C LEU A 398 15.01 -17.16 -7.40
N HIS A 399 15.77 -17.21 -6.32
CA HIS A 399 17.19 -16.90 -6.29
C HIS A 399 18.00 -18.21 -6.31
N LEU A 400 18.77 -18.43 -7.36
CA LEU A 400 19.73 -19.53 -7.50
C LEU A 400 21.06 -19.10 -6.88
N LYS A 401 21.68 -19.96 -6.08
CA LYS A 401 22.91 -19.68 -5.35
C LYS A 401 23.91 -20.82 -5.49
N ASP A 402 25.19 -20.49 -5.65
CA ASP A 402 26.30 -21.46 -5.72
C ASP A 402 26.02 -22.64 -6.68
N VAL A 403 25.46 -22.34 -7.86
CA VAL A 403 25.18 -23.34 -8.88
C VAL A 403 26.45 -23.57 -9.70
N ARG A 404 26.81 -24.82 -9.95
CA ARG A 404 28.00 -25.20 -10.69
C ARG A 404 27.62 -26.13 -11.83
N GLY A 405 27.83 -25.71 -13.05
CA GLY A 405 27.57 -26.52 -14.27
C GLY A 405 28.48 -26.17 -15.41
N GLU A 406 28.21 -26.77 -16.57
CA GLU A 406 29.01 -26.59 -17.78
C GLU A 406 28.57 -25.31 -18.53
N PRO A 407 29.52 -24.71 -19.33
CA PRO A 407 29.18 -23.59 -20.19
C PRO A 407 28.06 -23.93 -21.18
N GLY A 408 26.98 -23.10 -21.18
CA GLY A 408 25.82 -23.31 -22.04
C GLY A 408 24.77 -24.25 -21.48
N GLN A 409 24.98 -24.82 -20.29
CA GLN A 409 23.94 -25.56 -19.60
C GLN A 409 22.82 -24.61 -19.20
N LYS A 410 21.59 -24.94 -19.59
CA LYS A 410 20.40 -24.09 -19.37
C LYS A 410 19.55 -24.66 -18.25
N ILE A 411 19.23 -23.82 -17.27
CA ILE A 411 18.25 -24.10 -16.22
C ILE A 411 16.97 -23.36 -16.59
N ASP A 412 15.90 -24.11 -16.86
CA ASP A 412 14.56 -23.55 -17.03
C ASP A 412 13.84 -23.58 -15.67
N ILE A 413 13.25 -22.44 -15.31
CA ILE A 413 12.51 -22.23 -14.06
C ILE A 413 11.03 -22.06 -14.41
N ARG A 414 10.19 -23.02 -14.01
CA ARG A 414 8.76 -22.95 -14.18
C ARG A 414 8.09 -22.66 -12.84
N TYR A 415 7.52 -21.50 -12.72
CA TYR A 415 6.73 -21.09 -11.56
C TYR A 415 5.35 -21.71 -11.63
N ILE A 416 4.86 -22.28 -10.51
CA ILE A 416 3.60 -23.00 -10.47
C ILE A 416 2.57 -22.20 -9.70
N CYS A 417 1.56 -21.73 -10.42
CA CYS A 417 0.32 -21.15 -9.93
C CYS A 417 -0.79 -21.52 -10.92
N GLU A 418 -2.04 -21.14 -10.62
CA GLU A 418 -3.20 -21.41 -11.48
C GLU A 418 -3.17 -20.64 -12.81
N SER A 419 -2.44 -19.55 -12.88
CA SER A 419 -2.34 -18.68 -14.06
C SER A 419 -0.91 -18.20 -14.30
N PRO A 420 0.03 -19.13 -14.63
CA PRO A 420 1.44 -18.78 -14.79
C PRO A 420 1.65 -17.84 -15.97
N VAL A 421 2.43 -16.81 -15.76
CA VAL A 421 2.76 -15.79 -16.77
C VAL A 421 4.27 -15.65 -16.91
N GLY A 422 4.72 -15.61 -18.15
CA GLY A 422 6.13 -15.48 -18.50
C GLY A 422 6.94 -16.75 -18.33
N SER A 423 8.13 -16.73 -18.89
CA SER A 423 9.12 -17.80 -18.80
C SER A 423 10.41 -17.29 -18.18
N ASN A 424 11.13 -18.16 -17.46
CA ASN A 424 12.39 -17.77 -16.85
C ASN A 424 13.44 -18.84 -17.12
N SER A 425 14.61 -18.42 -17.60
CA SER A 425 15.73 -19.33 -17.79
C SER A 425 17.06 -18.67 -17.52
N TYR A 426 17.99 -19.50 -17.07
CA TYR A 426 19.36 -19.13 -16.82
C TYR A 426 20.29 -20.03 -17.58
N THR A 427 21.09 -19.48 -18.52
CA THR A 427 22.14 -20.22 -19.24
C THR A 427 23.49 -19.96 -18.58
N MET A 428 24.13 -21.00 -18.10
CA MET A 428 25.35 -20.93 -17.32
C MET A 428 26.57 -20.58 -18.19
N LYS A 429 27.51 -19.82 -17.62
CA LYS A 429 28.82 -19.56 -18.24
C LYS A 429 29.86 -20.61 -17.88
N GLY A 430 29.66 -21.34 -16.76
CA GLY A 430 30.60 -22.35 -16.28
C GLY A 430 31.88 -21.80 -15.62
N GLY A 431 32.75 -22.70 -15.18
CA GLY A 431 34.03 -22.30 -14.61
C GLY A 431 34.03 -21.92 -13.13
N GLY A 432 32.91 -21.94 -12.44
CA GLY A 432 32.82 -21.62 -11.02
C GLY A 432 31.41 -21.66 -10.48
N PRO A 433 31.19 -21.19 -9.23
CA PRO A 433 29.87 -21.02 -8.69
C PRO A 433 29.16 -19.80 -9.31
N GLU A 434 27.91 -19.96 -9.64
CA GLU A 434 27.07 -18.94 -10.24
C GLU A 434 25.84 -18.64 -9.37
N SER A 435 25.37 -17.39 -9.41
CA SER A 435 24.18 -16.96 -8.71
C SER A 435 23.30 -16.14 -9.66
N TYR A 436 21.98 -16.35 -9.58
CA TYR A 436 21.06 -15.70 -10.49
C TYR A 436 19.69 -15.47 -9.83
N HIS A 437 19.14 -14.32 -10.04
CA HIS A 437 17.71 -14.00 -9.88
C HIS A 437 17.25 -13.08 -11.00
N THR A 438 15.98 -13.08 -11.33
CA THR A 438 15.41 -12.14 -12.30
C THR A 438 15.46 -10.70 -11.78
N ARG A 439 15.42 -9.68 -12.67
CA ARG A 439 15.61 -8.26 -12.30
C ARG A 439 14.40 -7.39 -12.57
N PHE A 440 13.75 -7.53 -13.73
CA PHE A 440 12.77 -6.57 -14.22
C PHE A 440 11.36 -7.15 -14.38
N THR A 441 11.09 -8.26 -13.70
CA THR A 441 9.78 -8.89 -13.61
C THR A 441 9.66 -9.64 -12.28
N TRP A 442 8.46 -10.12 -11.97
CA TRP A 442 8.19 -11.03 -10.88
C TRP A 442 7.31 -12.18 -11.35
N TYR A 443 7.19 -13.20 -10.53
CA TYR A 443 6.37 -14.38 -10.76
C TYR A 443 5.54 -14.64 -9.51
N VAL A 444 4.44 -15.39 -9.68
CA VAL A 444 3.61 -15.84 -8.56
C VAL A 444 3.78 -17.34 -8.42
N PHE A 445 4.09 -17.81 -7.23
CA PHE A 445 4.35 -19.22 -7.02
C PHE A 445 4.39 -19.58 -5.53
N ARG A 446 3.96 -20.80 -5.25
CA ARG A 446 4.31 -21.55 -4.06
C ARG A 446 5.37 -22.61 -4.37
N GLU A 447 5.26 -23.19 -5.55
CA GLU A 447 6.14 -24.26 -6.02
C GLU A 447 6.85 -23.84 -7.30
N VAL A 448 8.05 -24.37 -7.52
CA VAL A 448 8.77 -24.22 -8.79
C VAL A 448 9.22 -25.57 -9.30
N GLU A 449 9.21 -25.75 -10.61
CA GLU A 449 9.90 -26.85 -11.29
C GLU A 449 11.17 -26.32 -11.95
N LEU A 450 12.27 -26.99 -11.65
CA LEU A 450 13.58 -26.77 -12.27
C LEU A 450 13.87 -27.87 -13.26
N SER A 451 14.33 -27.52 -14.44
CA SER A 451 14.83 -28.47 -15.47
C SER A 451 16.21 -28.04 -15.93
N GLY A 452 17.07 -29.03 -16.23
CA GLY A 452 18.45 -28.76 -16.60
C GLY A 452 19.38 -28.45 -15.43
N TRP A 453 18.96 -28.74 -14.19
CA TRP A 453 19.76 -28.52 -12.99
C TRP A 453 21.03 -29.39 -13.00
N PRO A 454 22.24 -28.83 -12.77
CA PRO A 454 23.48 -29.56 -12.71
C PRO A 454 23.62 -30.36 -11.42
N GLY A 455 23.69 -31.69 -11.51
CA GLY A 455 23.95 -32.58 -10.39
C GLY A 455 22.76 -32.66 -9.41
N GLU A 456 23.02 -32.69 -8.11
CA GLU A 456 22.02 -32.80 -7.07
C GLU A 456 21.67 -31.42 -6.46
N LEU A 457 20.39 -31.12 -6.39
CA LEU A 457 19.90 -29.86 -5.81
C LEU A 457 19.93 -29.93 -4.27
N ARG A 458 20.60 -28.96 -3.65
CA ARG A 458 20.64 -28.79 -2.20
C ARG A 458 19.75 -27.60 -1.78
N PRO A 459 19.11 -27.67 -0.60
CA PRO A 459 18.18 -26.61 -0.14
C PRO A 459 18.77 -25.20 -0.14
N GLU A 460 20.02 -25.05 0.27
CA GLU A 460 20.72 -23.77 0.35
C GLU A 460 21.01 -23.11 -1.02
N GLN A 461 20.81 -23.85 -2.11
CA GLN A 461 21.04 -23.35 -3.48
C GLN A 461 19.84 -22.62 -4.06
N VAL A 462 18.69 -22.67 -3.41
CA VAL A 462 17.48 -22.02 -3.89
C VAL A 462 16.76 -21.32 -2.74
N THR A 463 16.37 -20.08 -2.97
CA THR A 463 15.58 -19.28 -2.01
C THR A 463 14.47 -18.58 -2.78
N ALA A 464 13.24 -18.62 -2.30
CA ALA A 464 12.17 -17.79 -2.84
C ALA A 464 12.25 -16.41 -2.19
N GLU A 465 12.33 -15.36 -2.99
CA GLU A 465 12.37 -13.97 -2.54
C GLU A 465 11.03 -13.31 -2.85
N ALA A 466 10.28 -12.96 -1.79
CA ALA A 466 9.03 -12.21 -1.93
C ALA A 466 9.33 -10.73 -2.12
N VAL A 467 8.75 -10.15 -3.15
CA VAL A 467 8.98 -8.77 -3.56
C VAL A 467 7.66 -8.02 -3.53
N TYR A 468 7.63 -6.89 -2.84
CA TYR A 468 6.49 -5.98 -2.80
C TYR A 468 6.92 -4.61 -2.27
N SER A 469 6.02 -3.62 -2.36
CA SER A 469 6.27 -2.25 -1.86
C SER A 469 6.63 -2.26 -0.37
N ASP A 470 7.68 -1.52 0.00
CA ASP A 470 8.22 -1.46 1.37
C ASP A 470 7.25 -0.77 2.32
N VAL A 471 6.27 -1.53 2.77
CA VAL A 471 5.28 -1.13 3.76
C VAL A 471 5.37 -2.04 4.99
N ALA A 472 5.56 -1.44 6.15
CA ALA A 472 5.66 -2.20 7.39
C ALA A 472 4.28 -2.75 7.82
N THR A 473 4.26 -3.98 8.32
CA THR A 473 3.07 -4.53 9.00
C THR A 473 2.95 -3.89 10.38
N THR A 474 1.85 -3.21 10.62
CA THR A 474 1.56 -2.48 11.87
C THR A 474 0.35 -3.01 12.62
N GLY A 475 -0.56 -3.68 11.90
CA GLY A 475 -1.72 -4.34 12.49
C GLY A 475 -1.39 -5.76 12.95
N CYS A 476 -1.87 -6.12 14.13
CA CYS A 476 -1.76 -7.47 14.66
C CYS A 476 -3.10 -7.87 15.26
N PHE A 477 -3.80 -8.77 14.59
CA PHE A 477 -5.07 -9.33 15.04
C PHE A 477 -4.92 -10.80 15.37
N GLU A 478 -5.40 -11.19 16.54
CA GLU A 478 -5.52 -12.58 16.97
C GLU A 478 -6.80 -12.79 17.78
N CYS A 479 -7.41 -13.94 17.66
CA CYS A 479 -8.54 -14.34 18.48
C CYS A 479 -8.51 -15.84 18.80
N SER A 480 -9.44 -16.28 19.65
CA SER A 480 -9.52 -17.69 20.08
C SER A 480 -9.92 -18.66 18.95
N ASN A 481 -10.38 -18.16 17.80
CA ASN A 481 -10.71 -18.98 16.63
C ASN A 481 -9.52 -19.09 15.65
N PRO A 482 -8.87 -20.26 15.50
CA PRO A 482 -7.72 -20.42 14.61
C PRO A 482 -8.04 -20.19 13.14
N LEU A 483 -9.30 -20.42 12.71
CA LEU A 483 -9.72 -20.17 11.33
C LEU A 483 -9.63 -18.68 11.02
N PHE A 484 -10.14 -17.79 11.90
CA PHE A 484 -10.11 -16.35 11.70
C PHE A 484 -8.69 -15.81 11.62
N ASN A 485 -7.80 -16.31 12.47
CA ASN A 485 -6.37 -15.97 12.43
C ASN A 485 -5.75 -16.38 11.08
N THR A 486 -6.16 -17.55 10.55
CA THR A 486 -5.68 -18.02 9.24
C THR A 486 -6.24 -17.20 8.09
N ILE A 487 -7.53 -16.84 8.12
CA ILE A 487 -8.17 -15.96 7.11
C ILE A 487 -7.45 -14.61 7.06
N ASN A 488 -7.18 -14.00 8.22
CA ASN A 488 -6.44 -12.74 8.31
C ASN A 488 -5.04 -12.87 7.68
N ARG A 489 -4.33 -13.95 7.95
CA ARG A 489 -2.97 -14.20 7.43
C ARG A 489 -2.95 -14.42 5.92
N ILE A 490 -3.85 -15.24 5.35
CA ILE A 490 -3.88 -15.50 3.91
C ILE A 490 -4.31 -14.26 3.12
N TRP A 491 -5.20 -13.43 3.68
CA TRP A 491 -5.52 -12.14 3.09
C TRP A 491 -4.32 -11.18 3.13
N TRP A 492 -3.61 -11.07 4.27
CA TRP A 492 -2.42 -10.24 4.37
C TRP A 492 -1.39 -10.63 3.30
N ARG A 493 -1.21 -11.94 3.05
CA ARG A 493 -0.32 -12.43 1.99
C ARG A 493 -0.82 -11.99 0.61
N SER A 494 -2.07 -12.18 0.27
CA SER A 494 -2.63 -11.74 -1.00
C SER A 494 -2.47 -10.22 -1.17
N GLN A 495 -2.70 -9.45 -0.11
CA GLN A 495 -2.57 -8.01 -0.18
C GLN A 495 -1.14 -7.59 -0.48
N THR A 496 -0.15 -8.13 0.25
CA THR A 496 1.26 -7.78 0.04
C THR A 496 1.78 -8.26 -1.31
N ASP A 497 1.41 -9.46 -1.75
CA ASP A 497 1.76 -9.99 -3.08
C ASP A 497 1.24 -9.12 -4.23
N ASN A 498 0.18 -8.35 -3.99
CA ASN A 498 -0.41 -7.44 -4.98
C ASN A 498 0.11 -6.00 -4.90
N MET A 499 1.01 -5.68 -3.96
CA MET A 499 1.52 -4.31 -3.78
C MET A 499 2.85 -4.11 -4.51
N HIS A 500 2.81 -3.65 -5.75
CA HIS A 500 3.99 -3.33 -6.55
C HIS A 500 3.94 -1.90 -7.10
N GLY A 501 5.06 -1.19 -7.02
CA GLY A 501 5.15 0.19 -7.53
C GLY A 501 4.20 1.15 -6.82
N SER A 502 3.92 0.91 -5.53
CA SER A 502 3.01 1.70 -4.69
C SER A 502 1.58 1.80 -5.24
N VAL A 503 1.09 0.71 -5.79
CA VAL A 503 -0.32 0.46 -6.10
C VAL A 503 -0.67 -0.99 -5.75
N ALA A 504 -1.94 -1.29 -5.49
CA ALA A 504 -2.39 -2.66 -5.36
C ALA A 504 -3.05 -3.13 -6.66
N SER A 505 -2.60 -4.26 -7.18
CA SER A 505 -3.25 -4.93 -8.30
C SER A 505 -4.41 -5.81 -7.83
N ASP A 506 -5.24 -6.20 -8.77
CA ASP A 506 -6.27 -7.23 -8.61
C ASP A 506 -5.64 -8.61 -8.37
N CYS A 507 -4.69 -8.97 -9.23
CA CYS A 507 -3.92 -10.20 -9.15
C CYS A 507 -2.45 -9.96 -9.57
N PRO A 508 -1.47 -10.63 -8.91
CA PRO A 508 -0.07 -10.30 -9.13
C PRO A 508 0.56 -11.08 -10.30
N HIS A 509 -0.19 -11.93 -10.99
CA HIS A 509 0.30 -12.74 -12.10
C HIS A 509 -0.22 -12.27 -13.46
N ARG A 510 -1.52 -12.49 -13.82
CA ARG A 510 -2.00 -12.32 -15.21
C ARG A 510 -2.29 -10.87 -15.61
N GLU A 511 -2.96 -10.09 -14.77
CA GLU A 511 -3.38 -8.73 -15.11
C GLU A 511 -2.42 -7.68 -14.55
N ARG A 512 -2.03 -7.80 -13.29
CA ARG A 512 -1.12 -6.85 -12.62
C ARG A 512 -1.63 -5.42 -12.72
N SER A 513 -2.95 -5.26 -12.78
CA SER A 513 -3.60 -3.97 -13.00
C SER A 513 -4.10 -3.39 -11.70
N ALA A 514 -3.83 -2.10 -11.49
CA ALA A 514 -4.20 -1.38 -10.27
C ALA A 514 -5.70 -1.02 -10.28
N TYR A 515 -6.57 -2.04 -10.19
CA TYR A 515 -8.02 -1.84 -10.18
C TYR A 515 -8.47 -1.06 -8.95
N THR A 516 -9.18 0.04 -9.21
CA THR A 516 -9.61 0.97 -8.15
C THR A 516 -10.76 0.43 -7.32
N GLY A 517 -11.60 -0.46 -7.88
CA GLY A 517 -12.66 -1.16 -7.15
C GLY A 517 -12.08 -2.07 -6.08
N ASP A 518 -11.12 -2.91 -6.45
CA ASP A 518 -10.39 -3.80 -5.55
C ASP A 518 -9.66 -3.00 -4.48
N GLY A 519 -9.01 -1.91 -4.91
CA GLY A 519 -8.34 -1.00 -4.00
C GLY A 519 -9.27 -0.38 -2.96
N GLN A 520 -10.44 0.13 -3.36
CA GLN A 520 -11.34 0.78 -2.43
C GLN A 520 -11.99 -0.18 -1.41
N VAL A 521 -12.33 -1.41 -1.83
CA VAL A 521 -12.95 -2.37 -0.89
C VAL A 521 -11.96 -2.86 0.16
N ALA A 522 -10.66 -2.94 -0.17
CA ALA A 522 -9.61 -3.37 0.74
C ALA A 522 -8.97 -2.23 1.54
N CYS A 523 -9.11 -0.95 1.12
CA CYS A 523 -8.29 0.16 1.64
C CYS A 523 -8.35 0.32 3.16
N VAL A 524 -9.52 0.18 3.77
CA VAL A 524 -9.68 0.30 5.23
C VAL A 524 -8.93 -0.82 5.94
N THR A 525 -9.06 -2.05 5.44
CA THR A 525 -8.34 -3.22 5.98
C THR A 525 -6.82 -3.05 5.84
N VAL A 526 -6.34 -2.51 4.73
CA VAL A 526 -4.93 -2.18 4.53
C VAL A 526 -4.46 -1.14 5.54
N MET A 527 -5.20 -0.02 5.71
CA MET A 527 -4.85 1.04 6.67
C MET A 527 -4.88 0.57 8.13
N HIS A 528 -5.64 -0.48 8.42
CA HIS A 528 -5.64 -1.14 9.73
C HIS A 528 -4.41 -2.03 9.95
N ASN A 529 -3.79 -2.56 8.91
CA ASN A 529 -2.76 -3.60 9.01
C ASN A 529 -1.36 -3.15 8.59
N LEU A 530 -1.24 -2.12 7.74
CA LEU A 530 0.01 -1.70 7.13
C LEU A 530 0.27 -0.20 7.34
N ASP A 531 1.54 0.18 7.43
CA ASP A 531 1.97 1.59 7.40
C ASP A 531 1.88 2.13 5.96
N ALA A 532 0.65 2.31 5.49
CA ALA A 532 0.34 2.53 4.08
C ALA A 532 0.09 4.01 3.72
N ALA A 533 0.47 4.96 4.57
CA ALA A 533 0.20 6.38 4.31
C ALA A 533 0.91 6.88 3.03
N ALA A 534 2.20 6.63 2.88
CA ALA A 534 2.94 7.00 1.66
C ALA A 534 2.44 6.26 0.42
N PHE A 535 2.08 4.97 0.58
CA PHE A 535 1.51 4.13 -0.47
C PHE A 535 0.20 4.72 -1.02
N TYR A 536 -0.76 5.01 -0.15
CA TYR A 536 -2.05 5.59 -0.57
C TYR A 536 -1.93 7.04 -1.03
N ASN A 537 -1.03 7.83 -0.45
CA ASN A 537 -0.75 9.19 -0.93
C ASN A 537 -0.36 9.18 -2.41
N LYS A 538 0.52 8.24 -2.82
CA LYS A 538 0.90 8.04 -4.23
C LYS A 538 -0.29 7.54 -5.06
N TRP A 539 -1.01 6.51 -4.62
CA TRP A 539 -2.07 5.88 -5.41
C TRP A 539 -3.30 6.78 -5.60
N ILE A 540 -3.70 7.51 -4.55
CA ILE A 540 -4.76 8.53 -4.65
C ILE A 540 -4.35 9.61 -5.67
N ARG A 541 -3.08 10.00 -5.71
CA ARG A 541 -2.58 10.94 -6.71
C ARG A 541 -2.59 10.35 -8.13
N ASP A 542 -2.38 9.06 -8.30
CA ASP A 542 -2.54 8.40 -9.61
C ASP A 542 -3.99 8.41 -10.09
N MET A 543 -4.95 8.14 -9.19
CA MET A 543 -6.38 8.23 -9.51
C MET A 543 -6.79 9.65 -9.90
N TRP A 544 -6.36 10.64 -9.12
CA TRP A 544 -6.57 12.04 -9.42
C TRP A 544 -6.01 12.42 -10.80
N GLY A 545 -4.79 11.96 -11.11
CA GLY A 545 -4.13 12.19 -12.39
C GLY A 545 -4.85 11.52 -13.57
N ALA A 546 -5.38 10.31 -13.36
CA ALA A 546 -6.09 9.54 -14.38
C ALA A 546 -7.54 10.00 -14.62
N GLN A 547 -8.09 10.88 -13.78
CA GLN A 547 -9.43 11.42 -13.99
C GLN A 547 -9.49 12.27 -15.26
N ASN A 548 -10.51 12.05 -16.09
CA ASN A 548 -10.76 12.89 -17.26
C ASN A 548 -11.27 14.28 -16.80
N PRO A 549 -10.57 15.38 -17.14
CA PRO A 549 -10.90 16.72 -16.63
C PRO A 549 -12.18 17.31 -17.25
N GLU A 550 -12.62 16.81 -18.41
CA GLU A 550 -13.82 17.30 -19.09
C GLU A 550 -15.08 16.61 -18.58
N THR A 551 -15.03 15.28 -18.47
CA THR A 551 -16.20 14.48 -18.10
C THR A 551 -16.30 14.20 -16.60
N GLY A 552 -15.19 14.23 -15.88
CA GLY A 552 -15.08 13.82 -14.49
C GLY A 552 -14.94 12.29 -14.29
N TYR A 553 -14.94 11.55 -15.41
CA TYR A 553 -14.80 10.09 -15.38
C TYR A 553 -13.48 9.63 -14.75
N VAL A 554 -13.55 8.65 -13.84
CA VAL A 554 -12.40 7.96 -13.26
C VAL A 554 -12.38 6.52 -13.79
N PRO A 555 -11.27 6.06 -14.39
CA PRO A 555 -11.19 4.70 -14.93
C PRO A 555 -11.12 3.66 -13.83
N ASN A 556 -11.42 2.39 -14.18
CA ASN A 556 -11.38 1.28 -13.25
C ASN A 556 -9.98 0.96 -12.71
N GLY A 557 -8.94 1.46 -13.32
CA GLY A 557 -7.55 1.27 -12.90
C GLY A 557 -6.74 2.56 -12.92
N ALA A 558 -5.80 2.71 -11.97
CA ALA A 558 -4.88 3.84 -11.92
C ALA A 558 -3.54 3.40 -11.28
N PRO A 559 -2.40 3.47 -12.00
CA PRO A 559 -2.24 3.88 -13.39
C PRO A 559 -3.14 3.08 -14.34
N TRP A 560 -3.70 3.76 -15.34
CA TRP A 560 -4.67 3.13 -16.22
C TRP A 560 -4.02 2.15 -17.20
N GLN A 561 -4.65 1.02 -17.37
CA GLN A 561 -4.36 0.05 -18.41
C GLN A 561 -5.60 -0.06 -19.34
N PRO A 562 -5.42 -0.17 -20.66
CA PRO A 562 -6.56 -0.20 -21.59
C PRO A 562 -7.59 -1.30 -21.31
N GLY A 563 -7.19 -2.40 -20.70
CA GLY A 563 -8.08 -3.49 -20.30
C GLY A 563 -8.95 -3.20 -19.09
N CYS A 564 -8.63 -2.21 -18.26
CA CYS A 564 -9.35 -1.95 -17.02
C CYS A 564 -10.79 -1.44 -17.19
N GLY A 565 -11.13 -0.91 -18.36
CA GLY A 565 -12.48 -0.42 -18.61
C GLY A 565 -12.91 0.77 -17.74
N GLY A 566 -14.22 0.87 -17.54
CA GLY A 566 -14.82 1.93 -16.77
C GLY A 566 -16.13 1.55 -16.14
N GLY A 567 -16.19 1.45 -14.82
CA GLY A 567 -17.38 1.15 -14.04
C GLY A 567 -17.56 2.12 -12.89
N VAL A 568 -18.81 2.50 -12.64
CA VAL A 568 -19.16 3.51 -11.63
C VAL A 568 -18.67 3.13 -10.25
N ALA A 569 -18.85 1.87 -9.86
CA ALA A 569 -18.46 1.40 -8.54
C ALA A 569 -16.93 1.37 -8.36
N TRP A 570 -16.15 1.15 -9.42
CA TRP A 570 -14.69 1.26 -9.40
C TRP A 570 -14.21 2.71 -9.30
N GLY A 571 -14.74 3.59 -10.16
CA GLY A 571 -14.41 5.03 -10.15
C GLY A 571 -14.78 5.74 -8.85
N ALA A 572 -15.74 5.21 -8.08
CA ALA A 572 -16.10 5.71 -6.75
C ALA A 572 -14.91 5.71 -5.74
N ALA A 573 -13.83 4.99 -6.05
CA ALA A 573 -12.59 5.03 -5.27
C ALA A 573 -12.08 6.47 -5.07
N MET A 574 -12.31 7.37 -6.05
CA MET A 574 -11.93 8.79 -5.96
C MET A 574 -12.65 9.54 -4.84
N ASN A 575 -13.83 9.11 -4.43
CA ASN A 575 -14.54 9.70 -3.29
C ASN A 575 -14.24 8.95 -1.98
N ILE A 576 -14.02 7.63 -2.07
CA ILE A 576 -13.91 6.77 -0.90
C ILE A 576 -12.50 6.83 -0.30
N MET A 577 -11.46 6.62 -1.11
CA MET A 577 -10.09 6.50 -0.59
C MET A 577 -9.55 7.80 0.03
N PRO A 578 -9.77 9.00 -0.53
CA PRO A 578 -9.36 10.25 0.14
C PRO A 578 -10.08 10.50 1.47
N TRP A 579 -11.38 10.14 1.57
CA TRP A 579 -12.12 10.25 2.81
C TRP A 579 -11.61 9.27 3.87
N GLU A 580 -11.46 7.99 3.54
CA GLU A 580 -10.93 6.97 4.46
C GLU A 580 -9.50 7.28 4.88
N PHE A 581 -8.68 7.81 3.95
CA PHE A 581 -7.34 8.29 4.26
C PHE A 581 -7.36 9.42 5.29
N TYR A 582 -8.26 10.40 5.13
CA TYR A 582 -8.45 11.48 6.09
C TYR A 582 -8.87 10.95 7.46
N VAL A 583 -9.81 10.02 7.52
CA VAL A 583 -10.25 9.40 8.78
C VAL A 583 -9.09 8.70 9.50
N HIS A 584 -8.23 7.99 8.77
CA HIS A 584 -7.15 7.21 9.38
C HIS A 584 -5.89 8.03 9.67
N TYR A 585 -5.53 8.99 8.83
CA TYR A 585 -4.27 9.74 8.95
C TYR A 585 -4.45 11.22 9.34
N GLY A 586 -5.66 11.76 9.26
CA GLY A 586 -5.96 13.16 9.61
C GLY A 586 -5.41 14.18 8.61
N ASP A 587 -5.07 13.77 7.38
CA ASP A 587 -4.49 14.64 6.36
C ASP A 587 -5.57 15.48 5.66
N CYS A 588 -5.78 16.68 6.18
CA CYS A 588 -6.71 17.65 5.61
C CYS A 588 -6.22 18.20 4.25
N ASP A 589 -4.90 18.29 4.02
CA ASP A 589 -4.36 18.80 2.75
C ASP A 589 -4.60 17.80 1.60
N LEU A 590 -4.43 16.50 1.85
CA LEU A 590 -4.75 15.47 0.86
C LEU A 590 -6.25 15.50 0.54
N LEU A 591 -7.11 15.55 1.55
CA LEU A 591 -8.56 15.64 1.34
C LEU A 591 -8.93 16.89 0.54
N ALA A 592 -8.40 18.06 0.89
CA ALA A 592 -8.64 19.32 0.18
C ALA A 592 -8.13 19.26 -1.26
N GLY A 593 -6.96 18.68 -1.50
CA GLY A 593 -6.36 18.54 -2.83
C GLY A 593 -7.15 17.63 -3.79
N ASN A 594 -7.94 16.70 -3.24
CA ASN A 594 -8.78 15.77 -4.01
C ASN A 594 -10.25 16.17 -4.05
N TYR A 595 -10.65 17.20 -3.32
CA TYR A 595 -12.07 17.54 -3.12
C TYR A 595 -12.81 17.87 -4.45
N ASP A 596 -12.19 18.64 -5.35
CA ASP A 596 -12.79 18.96 -6.65
C ASP A 596 -12.91 17.72 -7.53
N ALA A 597 -11.94 16.81 -7.49
CA ALA A 597 -12.02 15.53 -8.19
C ALA A 597 -13.17 14.64 -7.67
N MET A 598 -13.44 14.66 -6.37
CA MET A 598 -14.61 13.99 -5.77
C MET A 598 -15.92 14.54 -6.33
N LYS A 599 -16.03 15.86 -6.47
CA LYS A 599 -17.21 16.53 -7.04
C LYS A 599 -17.40 16.18 -8.52
N GLU A 600 -16.32 16.18 -9.29
CA GLU A 600 -16.34 15.85 -10.70
C GLU A 600 -16.76 14.41 -10.97
N GLN A 601 -16.33 13.45 -10.13
CA GLN A 601 -16.80 12.07 -10.22
C GLN A 601 -18.31 11.97 -9.97
N ILE A 602 -18.85 12.70 -9.01
CA ILE A 602 -20.31 12.74 -8.77
C ILE A 602 -21.02 13.38 -9.96
N ARG A 603 -20.48 14.47 -10.54
CA ARG A 603 -21.03 15.09 -11.74
C ARG A 603 -21.09 14.10 -12.91
N PHE A 604 -20.05 13.30 -13.11
CA PHE A 604 -20.05 12.22 -14.08
C PHE A 604 -21.16 11.20 -13.81
N MET A 605 -21.29 10.74 -12.57
CA MET A 605 -22.30 9.76 -12.18
C MET A 605 -23.73 10.28 -12.41
N GLN A 606 -23.98 11.55 -12.12
CA GLN A 606 -25.30 12.18 -12.27
C GLN A 606 -25.80 12.20 -13.72
N ASN A 607 -24.91 12.17 -14.72
CA ASN A 607 -25.31 12.07 -16.13
C ASN A 607 -26.04 10.76 -16.47
N TRP A 608 -25.97 9.76 -15.61
CA TRP A 608 -26.54 8.43 -15.80
C TRP A 608 -27.71 8.13 -14.87
N VAL A 609 -28.19 9.13 -14.14
CA VAL A 609 -29.35 9.03 -13.26
C VAL A 609 -30.62 9.25 -14.09
N GLY A 610 -31.57 8.35 -13.99
CA GLY A 610 -32.86 8.45 -14.64
C GLY A 610 -33.82 9.40 -13.93
N ASP A 611 -34.98 9.64 -14.52
CA ASP A 611 -36.03 10.53 -13.97
C ASP A 611 -36.55 10.08 -12.60
N ASP A 612 -36.43 8.79 -12.30
CA ASP A 612 -36.78 8.20 -10.99
C ASP A 612 -35.69 8.38 -9.93
N GLY A 613 -34.60 9.03 -10.25
CA GLY A 613 -33.49 9.30 -9.33
C GLY A 613 -32.53 8.11 -9.15
N VAL A 614 -32.67 7.05 -9.93
CA VAL A 614 -31.87 5.82 -9.85
C VAL A 614 -30.89 5.71 -11.01
N MET A 615 -29.69 5.27 -10.72
CA MET A 615 -28.65 5.07 -11.71
C MET A 615 -28.75 3.66 -12.31
N LEU A 616 -29.50 3.51 -13.40
CA LEU A 616 -29.74 2.21 -14.04
C LEU A 616 -28.68 1.87 -15.09
N MET A 617 -28.31 2.83 -15.88
CA MET A 617 -27.21 2.68 -16.85
C MET A 617 -25.92 3.21 -16.30
N GLN A 618 -24.86 2.90 -16.92
CA GLN A 618 -23.68 2.64 -16.25
C GLN A 618 -22.51 3.45 -16.73
N THR A 619 -22.12 3.42 -17.89
CA THR A 619 -20.99 4.17 -18.41
C THR A 619 -21.26 4.55 -19.84
N PRO A 620 -20.57 5.53 -20.39
CA PRO A 620 -20.72 5.90 -21.79
C PRO A 620 -20.67 4.70 -22.71
N ASN A 621 -19.92 3.70 -22.33
CA ASN A 621 -19.62 2.56 -23.19
C ASN A 621 -20.08 1.22 -22.65
N GLN A 622 -20.70 1.19 -21.48
CA GLN A 622 -21.14 -0.02 -20.78
C GLN A 622 -20.04 -1.09 -20.63
N TRP A 623 -18.79 -0.67 -20.77
CA TRP A 623 -17.65 -1.55 -20.76
C TRP A 623 -17.16 -1.79 -19.34
N MET A 624 -17.01 -3.06 -18.94
CA MET A 624 -16.61 -3.46 -17.60
C MET A 624 -17.52 -2.95 -16.48
N ASN A 625 -18.82 -3.04 -16.69
CA ASN A 625 -19.83 -2.63 -15.73
C ASN A 625 -20.34 -3.82 -14.94
N LEU A 626 -19.61 -4.21 -13.95
CA LEU A 626 -19.67 -5.53 -13.35
C LEU A 626 -20.71 -5.66 -12.23
N GLY A 627 -21.29 -4.57 -11.73
CA GLY A 627 -22.19 -4.62 -10.58
C GLY A 627 -21.44 -5.07 -9.32
N ASP A 628 -22.04 -5.96 -8.52
CA ASP A 628 -21.38 -6.61 -7.38
C ASP A 628 -20.61 -7.84 -7.88
N TRP A 629 -19.30 -7.69 -8.09
CA TRP A 629 -18.45 -8.68 -8.75
C TRP A 629 -18.23 -9.93 -7.89
N CYS A 630 -18.36 -11.11 -8.51
CA CYS A 630 -18.05 -12.41 -7.94
C CYS A 630 -18.86 -12.86 -6.70
N PRO A 631 -20.18 -12.65 -6.59
CA PRO A 631 -20.97 -13.44 -5.65
C PRO A 631 -20.95 -14.92 -6.06
N ALA A 632 -21.29 -15.83 -5.16
CA ALA A 632 -21.35 -17.25 -5.48
C ALA A 632 -22.57 -17.59 -6.37
N PHE A 633 -23.73 -17.02 -6.05
CA PHE A 633 -25.00 -17.36 -6.73
C PHE A 633 -25.90 -16.15 -6.98
N ASP A 634 -25.98 -15.18 -6.06
CA ASP A 634 -26.95 -14.09 -6.09
C ASP A 634 -26.36 -12.77 -6.56
N PHE A 635 -26.72 -12.33 -7.76
CA PHE A 635 -26.26 -11.08 -8.35
C PHE A 635 -27.32 -10.00 -8.19
N PRO A 636 -27.14 -9.01 -7.30
CA PRO A 636 -28.03 -7.87 -7.24
C PRO A 636 -28.00 -7.10 -8.57
N PRO A 637 -29.10 -6.45 -8.97
CA PRO A 637 -29.13 -5.64 -10.18
C PRO A 637 -27.99 -4.59 -10.19
N ALA A 638 -27.24 -4.49 -11.29
CA ALA A 638 -26.12 -3.54 -11.39
C ALA A 638 -26.54 -2.11 -11.09
N GLY A 639 -27.75 -1.69 -11.51
CA GLY A 639 -28.30 -0.37 -11.17
C GLY A 639 -28.50 -0.13 -9.68
N MET A 640 -28.76 -1.17 -8.91
CA MET A 640 -28.83 -1.09 -7.46
C MET A 640 -27.45 -0.75 -6.87
N VAL A 641 -26.43 -1.46 -7.30
CA VAL A 641 -25.03 -1.23 -6.88
C VAL A 641 -24.57 0.17 -7.28
N HIS A 642 -24.85 0.61 -8.50
CA HIS A 642 -24.46 1.93 -8.98
C HIS A 642 -25.18 3.05 -8.21
N THR A 643 -26.46 2.88 -7.90
CA THR A 643 -27.21 3.85 -7.09
C THR A 643 -26.68 3.91 -5.65
N PHE A 644 -26.33 2.75 -5.08
CA PHE A 644 -25.65 2.69 -3.79
C PHE A 644 -24.34 3.48 -3.81
N TYR A 645 -23.53 3.33 -4.86
CA TYR A 645 -22.26 4.06 -4.96
C TYR A 645 -22.45 5.56 -5.22
N LEU A 646 -23.48 5.98 -5.95
CA LEU A 646 -23.83 7.39 -6.05
C LEU A 646 -24.17 7.98 -4.67
N TRP A 647 -24.98 7.28 -3.88
CA TRP A 647 -25.28 7.66 -2.52
C TRP A 647 -24.01 7.77 -1.66
N ARG A 648 -23.16 6.74 -1.70
CA ARG A 648 -21.91 6.68 -0.91
C ARG A 648 -20.95 7.82 -1.27
N CYS A 649 -20.77 8.10 -2.57
CA CYS A 649 -19.96 9.21 -3.03
C CYS A 649 -20.52 10.56 -2.56
N ALA A 650 -21.84 10.75 -2.63
CA ALA A 650 -22.49 11.96 -2.16
C ALA A 650 -22.32 12.13 -0.64
N ASP A 651 -22.55 11.08 0.16
CA ASP A 651 -22.38 11.12 1.62
C ASP A 651 -20.93 11.43 2.01
N TYR A 652 -19.95 10.76 1.37
CA TYR A 652 -18.53 10.99 1.69
C TYR A 652 -18.07 12.38 1.25
N THR A 653 -18.58 12.89 0.13
CA THR A 653 -18.27 14.26 -0.32
C THR A 653 -18.93 15.30 0.57
N ALA A 654 -20.14 15.06 1.09
CA ALA A 654 -20.77 15.91 2.09
C ALA A 654 -19.93 16.00 3.38
N ARG A 655 -19.49 14.86 3.89
CA ARG A 655 -18.60 14.79 5.06
C ARG A 655 -17.24 15.46 4.82
N ALA A 656 -16.67 15.28 3.62
CA ALA A 656 -15.45 15.98 3.23
C ALA A 656 -15.64 17.49 3.18
N ALA A 657 -16.77 17.95 2.65
CA ALA A 657 -17.16 19.37 2.66
C ALA A 657 -17.30 19.93 4.08
N GLU A 658 -17.95 19.19 4.98
CA GLU A 658 -18.06 19.55 6.41
C GLU A 658 -16.67 19.69 7.03
N ALA A 659 -15.79 18.69 6.84
CA ALA A 659 -14.43 18.70 7.36
C ALA A 659 -13.58 19.87 6.81
N LEU A 660 -13.84 20.28 5.58
CA LEU A 660 -13.17 21.41 4.92
C LEU A 660 -13.84 22.76 5.12
N GLY A 661 -14.94 22.81 5.90
CA GLY A 661 -15.70 24.05 6.17
C GLY A 661 -16.49 24.58 4.97
N LYS A 662 -16.78 23.75 3.95
CA LYS A 662 -17.53 24.10 2.73
C LYS A 662 -19.04 23.87 2.95
N THR A 663 -19.67 24.74 3.70
CA THR A 663 -21.04 24.56 4.24
C THR A 663 -22.10 24.34 3.16
N ASP A 664 -22.05 25.14 2.07
CA ASP A 664 -23.03 25.06 0.98
C ASP A 664 -22.92 23.73 0.23
N ASP A 665 -21.69 23.30 -0.08
CA ASP A 665 -21.42 22.02 -0.71
C ASP A 665 -21.85 20.86 0.23
N ALA A 666 -21.53 20.95 1.52
CA ALA A 666 -21.94 19.95 2.50
C ALA A 666 -23.45 19.73 2.50
N LYS A 667 -24.22 20.83 2.48
CA LYS A 667 -25.68 20.78 2.39
C LYS A 667 -26.14 20.17 1.05
N ALA A 668 -25.59 20.64 -0.07
CA ALA A 668 -25.99 20.16 -1.40
C ALA A 668 -25.73 18.65 -1.59
N TYR A 669 -24.56 18.16 -1.15
CA TYR A 669 -24.25 16.74 -1.27
C TYR A 669 -24.99 15.89 -0.23
N ARG A 670 -25.31 16.41 0.94
CA ARG A 670 -26.21 15.74 1.89
C ARG A 670 -27.61 15.59 1.29
N GLU A 671 -28.18 16.64 0.71
CA GLU A 671 -29.44 16.58 0.00
C GLU A 671 -29.42 15.60 -1.19
N LEU A 672 -28.30 15.51 -1.92
CA LEU A 672 -28.13 14.52 -2.99
C LEU A 672 -28.14 13.10 -2.41
N ALA A 673 -27.41 12.84 -1.34
CA ALA A 673 -27.38 11.55 -0.66
C ALA A 673 -28.80 11.17 -0.19
N ASP A 674 -29.52 12.08 0.45
CA ASP A 674 -30.88 11.84 0.96
C ASP A 674 -31.86 11.52 -0.18
N ARG A 675 -31.82 12.29 -1.27
CA ARG A 675 -32.66 12.05 -2.46
C ARG A 675 -32.32 10.70 -3.10
N THR A 676 -31.04 10.35 -3.18
CA THR A 676 -30.59 9.06 -3.77
C THR A 676 -31.04 7.90 -2.89
N ALA A 677 -30.96 8.03 -1.56
CA ALA A 677 -31.47 7.04 -0.61
C ALA A 677 -32.97 6.84 -0.76
N ALA A 678 -33.74 7.93 -0.87
CA ALA A 678 -35.18 7.88 -1.06
C ALA A 678 -35.55 7.22 -2.41
N ALA A 679 -34.82 7.55 -3.48
CA ALA A 679 -35.01 6.94 -4.80
C ALA A 679 -34.67 5.44 -4.78
N PHE A 680 -33.56 5.06 -4.13
CA PHE A 680 -33.15 3.67 -3.92
C PHE A 680 -34.24 2.89 -3.19
N HIS A 681 -34.76 3.43 -2.08
CA HIS A 681 -35.84 2.82 -1.32
C HIS A 681 -37.09 2.65 -2.17
N LYS A 682 -37.56 3.71 -2.83
CA LYS A 682 -38.75 3.69 -3.69
C LYS A 682 -38.66 2.67 -4.82
N ARG A 683 -37.48 2.51 -5.42
CA ARG A 683 -37.28 1.65 -6.58
C ARG A 683 -37.11 0.17 -6.25
N PHE A 684 -36.38 -0.14 -5.16
CA PHE A 684 -35.92 -1.49 -4.90
C PHE A 684 -36.61 -2.18 -3.74
N TYR A 685 -37.34 -1.48 -2.88
CA TYR A 685 -38.08 -2.09 -1.79
C TYR A 685 -39.33 -2.79 -2.29
N ASP A 686 -39.48 -4.07 -1.95
CA ASP A 686 -40.71 -4.84 -2.16
C ASP A 686 -41.54 -4.84 -0.85
N PRO A 687 -42.65 -4.06 -0.77
CA PRO A 687 -43.44 -3.97 0.46
C PRO A 687 -44.23 -5.25 0.78
N GLN A 688 -44.47 -6.11 -0.21
CA GLN A 688 -45.19 -7.38 0.02
C GLN A 688 -44.25 -8.37 0.71
N LYS A 689 -43.01 -8.46 0.24
CA LYS A 689 -42.00 -9.36 0.78
C LYS A 689 -41.21 -8.75 1.95
N GLY A 690 -41.14 -7.43 2.07
CA GLY A 690 -40.38 -6.72 3.11
C GLY A 690 -38.87 -6.78 2.89
N THR A 691 -38.44 -6.68 1.63
CA THR A 691 -37.06 -6.89 1.22
C THR A 691 -36.64 -5.97 0.07
N TYR A 692 -35.35 -5.75 -0.14
CA TYR A 692 -34.76 -5.13 -1.34
C TYR A 692 -34.17 -6.18 -2.32
N GLY A 693 -34.49 -7.43 -2.14
CA GLY A 693 -33.90 -8.57 -2.81
C GLY A 693 -33.14 -9.43 -1.80
N ARG A 694 -32.49 -10.47 -2.31
CA ARG A 694 -31.70 -11.34 -1.45
C ARG A 694 -30.35 -10.65 -1.10
N TYR A 695 -29.71 -11.14 -0.08
CA TYR A 695 -28.31 -10.81 0.30
C TYR A 695 -27.85 -9.37 0.03
N GLY A 696 -27.13 -9.17 -1.10
CA GLY A 696 -26.55 -7.87 -1.48
C GLY A 696 -27.57 -6.75 -1.51
N GLY A 697 -28.80 -7.02 -1.97
CA GLY A 697 -29.89 -6.03 -1.96
C GLY A 697 -30.21 -5.52 -0.57
N ASN A 698 -30.39 -6.42 0.39
CA ASN A 698 -30.65 -6.06 1.78
C ASN A 698 -29.42 -5.44 2.48
N ILE A 699 -28.21 -5.91 2.17
CA ILE A 699 -26.96 -5.36 2.71
C ILE A 699 -26.77 -3.89 2.28
N PHE A 700 -26.91 -3.60 0.98
CA PHE A 700 -26.81 -2.22 0.48
C PHE A 700 -27.89 -1.31 1.08
N ALA A 701 -29.12 -1.79 1.17
CA ALA A 701 -30.22 -1.04 1.78
C ALA A 701 -29.98 -0.71 3.25
N LEU A 702 -29.58 -1.70 4.06
CA LEU A 702 -29.26 -1.48 5.48
C LEU A 702 -28.08 -0.53 5.67
N ARG A 703 -27.12 -0.53 4.73
CA ARG A 703 -26.00 0.39 4.76
C ARG A 703 -26.35 1.83 4.37
N ILE A 704 -27.27 2.03 3.42
CA ILE A 704 -27.84 3.34 3.07
C ILE A 704 -28.67 3.88 4.25
N GLY A 705 -29.45 3.03 4.89
CA GLY A 705 -30.42 3.35 5.92
C GLY A 705 -31.83 3.03 5.46
N VAL A 706 -32.37 1.94 5.99
CA VAL A 706 -33.79 1.55 5.78
C VAL A 706 -34.65 2.36 6.72
N PRO A 707 -35.81 2.92 6.28
CA PRO A 707 -36.75 3.58 7.18
C PRO A 707 -37.16 2.66 8.34
N ASP A 708 -37.25 3.21 9.54
CA ASP A 708 -37.43 2.46 10.80
C ASP A 708 -38.59 1.49 10.74
N GLU A 709 -39.70 1.88 10.10
CA GLU A 709 -40.92 1.07 9.96
C GLU A 709 -40.70 -0.24 9.14
N TYR A 710 -39.67 -0.31 8.32
CA TYR A 710 -39.36 -1.48 7.49
C TYR A 710 -38.12 -2.25 7.95
N ARG A 711 -37.33 -1.64 8.84
CA ARG A 711 -36.00 -2.16 9.20
C ARG A 711 -36.07 -3.59 9.73
N ASP A 712 -36.95 -3.87 10.68
CA ASP A 712 -37.07 -5.22 11.27
C ASP A 712 -37.42 -6.29 10.24
N ARG A 713 -38.27 -5.94 9.27
CA ARG A 713 -38.66 -6.85 8.19
C ARG A 713 -37.50 -7.15 7.26
N VAL A 714 -36.71 -6.13 6.92
CA VAL A 714 -35.53 -6.27 6.06
C VAL A 714 -34.44 -7.08 6.76
N VAL A 715 -34.20 -6.84 8.04
CA VAL A 715 -33.27 -7.63 8.86
C VAL A 715 -33.73 -9.09 8.96
N ALA A 716 -35.03 -9.32 9.18
CA ALA A 716 -35.59 -10.66 9.22
C ALA A 716 -35.47 -11.39 7.85
N SER A 717 -35.69 -10.66 6.74
CA SER A 717 -35.50 -11.19 5.39
C SER A 717 -34.05 -11.59 5.13
N LEU A 718 -33.07 -10.70 5.44
CA LEU A 718 -31.64 -11.00 5.31
C LEU A 718 -31.23 -12.22 6.16
N ARG A 719 -31.72 -12.26 7.42
CA ARG A 719 -31.46 -13.40 8.30
C ARG A 719 -32.00 -14.70 7.69
N GLN A 720 -33.20 -14.66 7.12
CA GLN A 720 -33.83 -15.84 6.52
C GLN A 720 -33.05 -16.30 5.27
N ASP A 721 -32.65 -15.37 4.40
CA ASP A 721 -31.84 -15.70 3.22
C ASP A 721 -30.54 -16.43 3.60
N ILE A 722 -29.86 -15.98 4.66
CA ILE A 722 -28.63 -16.59 5.14
C ILE A 722 -28.91 -18.00 5.70
N LEU A 723 -29.97 -18.15 6.48
CA LEU A 723 -30.37 -19.47 7.03
C LEU A 723 -30.79 -20.47 5.96
N ASP A 724 -31.55 -20.01 4.97
CA ASP A 724 -32.01 -20.85 3.84
C ASP A 724 -30.83 -21.31 2.97
N ASN A 725 -29.72 -20.53 2.97
CA ASN A 725 -28.45 -20.90 2.33
C ASN A 725 -27.47 -21.56 3.30
N GLY A 726 -27.97 -22.20 4.33
CA GLY A 726 -27.13 -22.97 5.27
C GLY A 726 -26.18 -22.13 6.12
N GLY A 727 -26.41 -20.83 6.27
CA GLY A 727 -25.56 -19.92 7.04
C GLY A 727 -24.37 -19.36 6.28
N HIS A 728 -24.32 -19.49 4.95
CA HIS A 728 -23.26 -18.97 4.10
C HIS A 728 -23.48 -17.50 3.73
N LEU A 729 -22.40 -16.81 3.41
CA LEU A 729 -22.47 -15.54 2.69
C LEU A 729 -22.73 -15.79 1.20
N ASP A 730 -23.34 -14.80 0.54
CA ASP A 730 -23.51 -14.80 -0.92
C ASP A 730 -23.59 -13.37 -1.43
N THR A 731 -22.46 -12.71 -1.47
CA THR A 731 -22.29 -11.34 -1.95
C THR A 731 -21.01 -11.25 -2.77
N GLY A 732 -21.00 -10.35 -3.74
CA GLY A 732 -19.76 -9.98 -4.44
C GLY A 732 -18.86 -9.07 -3.59
N ILE A 733 -17.85 -8.48 -4.22
CA ILE A 733 -16.80 -7.70 -3.49
C ILE A 733 -17.38 -6.52 -2.71
N PHE A 734 -18.38 -5.85 -3.28
CA PHE A 734 -18.99 -4.66 -2.67
C PHE A 734 -19.94 -5.02 -1.55
N GLY A 735 -20.75 -6.04 -1.73
CA GLY A 735 -21.63 -6.53 -0.68
C GLY A 735 -20.85 -7.17 0.46
N THR A 736 -19.82 -7.96 0.16
CA THR A 736 -18.98 -8.62 1.17
C THR A 736 -18.24 -7.62 2.05
N GLN A 737 -17.84 -6.46 1.51
CA GLN A 737 -17.24 -5.37 2.29
C GLN A 737 -18.08 -4.98 3.51
N PHE A 738 -19.42 -5.04 3.39
CA PHE A 738 -20.31 -4.60 4.44
C PHE A 738 -21.01 -5.75 5.18
N PHE A 739 -21.03 -6.95 4.61
CA PHE A 739 -21.84 -8.08 5.08
C PHE A 739 -21.72 -8.31 6.58
N PHE A 740 -20.52 -8.53 7.08
CA PHE A 740 -20.30 -8.88 8.49
C PHE A 740 -20.56 -7.70 9.44
N GLU A 741 -20.19 -6.47 9.04
CA GLU A 741 -20.48 -5.27 9.85
C GLU A 741 -21.98 -4.99 9.92
N VAL A 742 -22.70 -5.11 8.79
CA VAL A 742 -24.15 -4.91 8.74
C VAL A 742 -24.86 -5.94 9.63
N LEU A 743 -24.45 -7.21 9.60
CA LEU A 743 -25.02 -8.21 10.51
C LEU A 743 -24.77 -7.84 11.96
N ALA A 744 -23.55 -7.48 12.33
CA ALA A 744 -23.19 -7.10 13.69
C ALA A 744 -23.96 -5.84 14.17
N GLU A 745 -24.14 -4.84 13.31
CA GLU A 745 -24.86 -3.60 13.59
C GLU A 745 -26.38 -3.79 13.76
N ASN A 746 -26.92 -4.91 13.25
CA ASN A 746 -28.35 -5.23 13.33
C ASN A 746 -28.63 -6.41 14.28
N GLY A 747 -27.75 -6.70 15.24
CA GLY A 747 -27.97 -7.72 16.26
C GLY A 747 -27.80 -9.16 15.78
N LEU A 748 -27.21 -9.36 14.58
CA LEU A 748 -26.98 -10.67 13.97
C LEU A 748 -25.49 -11.08 14.08
N GLY A 749 -24.79 -10.67 15.13
CA GLY A 749 -23.36 -10.95 15.32
C GLY A 749 -23.01 -12.44 15.36
N GLU A 750 -23.86 -13.27 15.97
CA GLU A 750 -23.70 -14.73 15.99
C GLU A 750 -23.79 -15.33 14.58
N LEU A 751 -24.69 -14.82 13.75
CA LEU A 751 -24.82 -15.26 12.36
C LEU A 751 -23.62 -14.79 11.50
N ALA A 752 -23.06 -13.61 11.80
CA ALA A 752 -21.80 -13.17 11.19
C ALA A 752 -20.66 -14.12 11.54
N TYR A 753 -20.56 -14.54 12.81
CA TYR A 753 -19.60 -15.55 13.22
C TYR A 753 -19.79 -16.87 12.46
N GLU A 754 -21.03 -17.38 12.38
CA GLU A 754 -21.33 -18.62 11.68
C GLU A 754 -20.91 -18.56 10.22
N ALA A 755 -21.23 -17.49 9.51
CA ALA A 755 -20.89 -17.31 8.10
C ALA A 755 -19.36 -17.24 7.90
N MET A 756 -18.63 -16.51 8.76
CA MET A 756 -17.17 -16.42 8.69
C MET A 756 -16.49 -17.75 9.06
N ASN A 757 -17.12 -18.56 9.90
CA ASN A 757 -16.58 -19.83 10.38
C ASN A 757 -16.90 -21.04 9.49
N LYS A 758 -17.59 -20.84 8.36
CA LYS A 758 -17.89 -21.88 7.38
C LYS A 758 -16.62 -22.48 6.79
N ARG A 759 -16.69 -23.80 6.49
CA ARG A 759 -15.61 -24.53 5.80
C ARG A 759 -16.05 -25.20 4.51
N ASP A 760 -17.35 -25.29 4.28
CA ASP A 760 -17.93 -25.73 3.03
C ASP A 760 -18.16 -24.54 2.09
N TYR A 761 -18.40 -24.82 0.82
CA TYR A 761 -18.57 -23.83 -0.26
C TYR A 761 -19.92 -23.08 -0.12
N PRO A 762 -19.93 -21.74 -0.29
CA PRO A 762 -18.82 -20.81 -0.47
C PRO A 762 -18.34 -20.26 0.88
N SER A 763 -17.03 -20.28 1.14
CA SER A 763 -16.46 -19.67 2.34
C SER A 763 -14.93 -19.51 2.26
N PHE A 764 -14.36 -18.68 3.11
CA PHE A 764 -12.90 -18.59 3.31
C PHE A 764 -12.32 -19.91 3.84
N GLY A 765 -13.05 -20.60 4.70
CA GLY A 765 -12.65 -21.91 5.22
C GLY A 765 -12.56 -22.98 4.14
N HIS A 766 -13.43 -22.91 3.14
CA HIS A 766 -13.36 -23.78 1.98
C HIS A 766 -12.05 -23.60 1.22
N TRP A 767 -11.61 -22.37 0.97
CA TRP A 767 -10.33 -22.12 0.32
C TRP A 767 -9.16 -22.70 1.11
N ILE A 768 -9.16 -22.50 2.43
CA ILE A 768 -8.12 -23.01 3.33
C ILE A 768 -8.07 -24.54 3.31
N ASP A 769 -9.23 -25.21 3.30
CA ASP A 769 -9.31 -26.67 3.23
C ASP A 769 -8.88 -27.21 1.86
N GLN A 770 -8.95 -26.39 0.79
CA GLN A 770 -8.36 -26.66 -0.51
C GLN A 770 -6.85 -26.32 -0.59
N GLY A 771 -6.23 -25.92 0.51
CA GLY A 771 -4.78 -25.65 0.60
C GLY A 771 -4.39 -24.22 0.27
N ALA A 772 -5.32 -23.26 0.26
CA ALA A 772 -5.04 -21.86 0.01
C ALA A 772 -4.08 -21.27 1.04
N THR A 773 -3.07 -20.56 0.57
CA THR A 773 -2.17 -19.71 1.36
C THR A 773 -2.38 -18.22 1.09
N THR A 774 -3.31 -17.92 0.19
CA THR A 774 -3.74 -16.62 -0.32
C THR A 774 -5.26 -16.60 -0.44
N THR A 775 -5.89 -15.44 -0.55
CA THR A 775 -7.32 -15.30 -0.86
C THR A 775 -7.55 -15.34 -2.37
N TRP A 776 -8.72 -15.81 -2.79
CA TRP A 776 -9.04 -16.07 -4.17
C TRP A 776 -10.04 -15.06 -4.75
N GLU A 777 -10.08 -14.96 -6.08
CA GLU A 777 -11.02 -14.11 -6.82
C GLU A 777 -12.45 -14.67 -6.78
N GLN A 778 -12.58 -15.96 -7.00
CA GLN A 778 -13.88 -16.62 -7.00
C GLN A 778 -13.98 -17.68 -5.91
N TRP A 779 -15.19 -17.87 -5.41
CA TRP A 779 -15.43 -18.82 -4.33
C TRP A 779 -15.11 -20.27 -4.73
N ASN A 780 -15.28 -20.63 -6.00
CA ASN A 780 -14.94 -21.95 -6.56
C ASN A 780 -13.45 -22.13 -6.92
N GLY A 781 -12.62 -21.07 -6.75
CA GLY A 781 -11.19 -21.11 -7.06
C GLY A 781 -10.85 -21.01 -8.53
N GLU A 782 -11.79 -20.60 -9.38
CA GLU A 782 -11.53 -20.22 -10.77
C GLU A 782 -10.84 -18.86 -10.83
N ASN A 783 -10.22 -18.55 -11.96
CA ASN A 783 -9.44 -17.35 -12.23
C ASN A 783 -8.23 -17.20 -11.28
N SER A 784 -8.13 -16.07 -10.54
CA SER A 784 -6.99 -15.81 -9.66
C SER A 784 -7.14 -16.47 -8.28
N ARG A 785 -6.08 -17.13 -7.84
CA ARG A 785 -5.97 -17.61 -6.45
C ARG A 785 -5.10 -16.72 -5.57
N ASN A 786 -4.79 -15.53 -6.03
CA ASN A 786 -4.08 -14.51 -5.27
C ASN A 786 -4.73 -13.14 -5.50
N HIS A 787 -5.85 -12.88 -4.82
CA HIS A 787 -6.72 -11.74 -5.06
C HIS A 787 -7.23 -11.16 -3.74
N PRO A 788 -6.89 -9.89 -3.38
CA PRO A 788 -7.18 -9.34 -2.05
C PRO A 788 -8.57 -8.74 -1.89
N MET A 789 -9.42 -8.71 -2.93
CA MET A 789 -10.65 -7.92 -3.01
C MET A 789 -11.68 -8.21 -1.93
N PHE A 790 -11.76 -9.43 -1.41
CA PHE A 790 -12.67 -9.77 -0.30
C PHE A 790 -12.18 -9.30 1.08
N GLY A 791 -11.01 -8.68 1.13
CA GLY A 791 -10.40 -8.17 2.37
C GLY A 791 -11.23 -7.13 3.11
N GLY A 792 -12.13 -6.42 2.41
CA GLY A 792 -13.06 -5.49 3.07
C GLY A 792 -13.89 -6.12 4.19
N SER A 793 -14.19 -7.41 4.10
CA SER A 793 -14.91 -8.17 5.13
C SER A 793 -14.17 -8.26 6.47
N LEU A 794 -12.82 -8.19 6.44
CA LEU A 794 -11.98 -8.34 7.63
C LEU A 794 -12.01 -7.12 8.55
N THR A 795 -12.56 -5.99 8.10
CA THR A 795 -12.83 -4.84 8.97
C THR A 795 -13.69 -5.23 10.18
N TRP A 796 -14.55 -6.24 10.03
CA TRP A 796 -15.33 -6.81 11.13
C TRP A 796 -14.44 -7.35 12.26
N PHE A 797 -13.29 -7.98 11.96
CA PHE A 797 -12.37 -8.48 12.97
C PHE A 797 -11.83 -7.35 13.84
N TYR A 798 -11.43 -6.22 13.21
CA TYR A 798 -10.78 -5.12 13.92
C TYR A 798 -11.78 -4.17 14.57
N ARG A 799 -12.82 -3.81 13.83
CA ARG A 799 -13.77 -2.75 14.21
C ARG A 799 -14.91 -3.23 15.07
N LYS A 800 -15.34 -4.49 14.90
CA LYS A 800 -16.48 -5.06 15.64
C LYS A 800 -16.01 -6.11 16.64
N LEU A 801 -15.37 -7.18 16.21
CA LEU A 801 -14.97 -8.26 17.12
C LEU A 801 -13.95 -7.79 18.16
N ALA A 802 -12.84 -7.19 17.75
CA ALA A 802 -11.86 -6.57 18.65
C ALA A 802 -12.33 -5.21 19.15
N GLY A 803 -12.98 -4.41 18.31
CA GLY A 803 -13.69 -3.20 18.69
C GLY A 803 -12.89 -1.90 18.64
N LEU A 804 -11.80 -1.80 17.85
CA LEU A 804 -11.00 -0.59 17.73
C LEU A 804 -11.43 0.21 16.48
N ASN A 805 -11.89 1.46 16.69
CA ASN A 805 -12.38 2.32 15.61
C ASN A 805 -11.78 3.72 15.72
N ALA A 806 -11.45 4.32 14.57
CA ALA A 806 -11.21 5.74 14.48
C ALA A 806 -12.56 6.50 14.60
N ASP A 807 -12.55 7.65 15.25
CA ASP A 807 -13.71 8.57 15.26
C ASP A 807 -13.60 9.52 14.05
N PRO A 808 -14.52 9.45 13.07
CA PRO A 808 -14.47 10.34 11.90
C PRO A 808 -14.63 11.84 12.24
N SER A 809 -15.21 12.17 13.41
CA SER A 809 -15.33 13.55 13.87
C SER A 809 -14.01 14.10 14.44
N GLN A 810 -13.08 13.21 14.79
CA GLN A 810 -11.74 13.53 15.28
C GLN A 810 -10.70 12.64 14.56
N PRO A 811 -10.47 12.89 13.26
CA PRO A 811 -9.71 12.02 12.38
C PRO A 811 -8.25 11.82 12.82
N GLY A 812 -7.61 10.82 12.24
CA GLY A 812 -6.23 10.46 12.56
C GLY A 812 -6.09 9.79 13.91
N TYR A 813 -7.15 9.15 14.44
CA TYR A 813 -7.15 8.53 15.78
C TYR A 813 -6.89 9.51 16.94
N ARG A 814 -7.19 10.80 16.77
CA ARG A 814 -7.15 11.75 17.88
C ARG A 814 -8.14 11.37 18.97
N HIS A 815 -9.26 10.80 18.56
CA HIS A 815 -10.18 10.08 19.43
C HIS A 815 -10.39 8.66 18.91
N ILE A 816 -10.34 7.68 19.80
CA ILE A 816 -10.48 6.26 19.49
C ILE A 816 -11.77 5.77 20.14
N VAL A 817 -12.55 4.96 19.43
CA VAL A 817 -13.72 4.30 20.02
C VAL A 817 -13.42 2.81 20.15
N PHE A 818 -13.29 2.36 21.40
CA PHE A 818 -13.18 0.95 21.73
C PHE A 818 -14.57 0.42 22.05
N ARG A 819 -15.17 -0.31 21.11
CA ARG A 819 -16.52 -0.89 21.24
C ARG A 819 -16.55 -2.33 20.72
N PRO A 820 -16.00 -3.30 21.46
CA PRO A 820 -16.05 -4.70 21.05
C PRO A 820 -17.51 -5.21 21.05
N GLN A 821 -17.78 -6.11 20.10
CA GLN A 821 -19.04 -6.87 20.01
C GLN A 821 -18.71 -8.36 20.12
N PRO A 822 -18.46 -8.86 21.32
CA PRO A 822 -18.08 -10.25 21.54
C PRO A 822 -19.22 -11.19 21.15
N VAL A 823 -18.93 -12.23 20.36
CA VAL A 823 -19.85 -13.34 20.07
C VAL A 823 -19.63 -14.48 21.05
N SER A 824 -20.61 -15.36 21.23
CA SER A 824 -20.57 -16.39 22.29
C SER A 824 -19.41 -17.37 22.10
N GLN A 825 -19.03 -17.68 20.86
CA GLN A 825 -18.00 -18.67 20.51
C GLN A 825 -16.56 -18.15 20.56
N ILE A 826 -16.36 -16.87 20.80
CA ILE A 826 -15.03 -16.26 20.90
C ILE A 826 -14.73 -15.96 22.36
N ASP A 827 -13.68 -16.59 22.90
CA ASP A 827 -13.25 -16.43 24.30
C ASP A 827 -12.39 -15.18 24.50
N TRP A 828 -11.64 -14.78 23.49
CA TRP A 828 -10.77 -13.60 23.51
C TRP A 828 -10.46 -13.09 22.12
N ALA A 829 -10.19 -11.80 22.01
CA ALA A 829 -9.62 -11.18 20.82
C ALA A 829 -8.66 -10.05 21.22
N LYS A 830 -7.62 -9.91 20.42
CA LYS A 830 -6.59 -8.87 20.53
C LYS A 830 -6.42 -8.19 19.21
N TYR A 831 -6.28 -6.89 19.27
CA TYR A 831 -5.91 -6.13 18.08
C TYR A 831 -5.07 -4.91 18.48
N ALA A 832 -4.00 -4.70 17.72
CA ALA A 832 -3.16 -3.50 17.81
C ALA A 832 -2.91 -2.95 16.42
N THR A 833 -2.80 -1.62 16.30
CA THR A 833 -2.44 -0.95 15.06
C THR A 833 -1.61 0.30 15.34
N ALA A 834 -0.74 0.68 14.39
CA ALA A 834 -0.06 1.97 14.44
C ALA A 834 -1.03 3.07 13.99
N THR A 835 -1.01 4.17 14.73
CA THR A 835 -1.71 5.41 14.38
C THR A 835 -0.70 6.53 14.17
N PRO A 836 -1.08 7.68 13.60
CA PRO A 836 -0.19 8.84 13.50
C PRO A 836 0.39 9.32 14.84
N TYR A 837 -0.21 8.93 15.96
CA TYR A 837 0.21 9.30 17.32
C TYR A 837 0.93 8.18 18.07
N GLY A 838 1.04 6.98 17.51
CA GLY A 838 1.62 5.80 18.11
C GLY A 838 0.68 4.61 18.11
N GLN A 839 1.05 3.57 18.84
CA GLN A 839 0.27 2.34 18.89
C GLN A 839 -1.02 2.52 19.68
N ALA A 840 -2.14 2.07 19.09
CA ALA A 840 -3.40 1.84 19.79
C ALA A 840 -3.67 0.33 19.87
N SER A 841 -4.21 -0.15 20.99
CA SER A 841 -4.52 -1.58 21.13
C SER A 841 -5.73 -1.85 22.00
N VAL A 842 -6.35 -2.98 21.75
CA VAL A 842 -7.42 -3.58 22.56
C VAL A 842 -7.15 -5.07 22.72
N ASP A 843 -7.34 -5.57 23.96
CA ASP A 843 -7.23 -6.98 24.32
C ASP A 843 -8.38 -7.30 25.26
N TRP A 844 -9.30 -8.16 24.84
CA TRP A 844 -10.39 -8.57 25.72
C TRP A 844 -10.50 -10.10 25.82
N SER A 845 -11.04 -10.56 26.96
CA SER A 845 -11.30 -11.97 27.20
C SER A 845 -12.52 -12.20 28.06
N LYS A 846 -13.22 -13.32 27.82
CA LYS A 846 -14.30 -13.88 28.62
C LYS A 846 -13.81 -15.16 29.29
N ARG A 847 -13.73 -15.19 30.61
CA ARG A 847 -13.33 -16.41 31.34
C ARG A 847 -14.09 -16.51 32.64
N GLY A 848 -14.73 -17.68 32.89
CA GLY A 848 -15.44 -17.95 34.13
C GLY A 848 -16.55 -16.91 34.48
N GLY A 849 -17.28 -16.46 33.50
CA GLY A 849 -18.34 -15.43 33.66
C GLY A 849 -17.82 -14.01 33.83
N ARG A 850 -16.53 -13.76 33.74
CA ARG A 850 -15.89 -12.46 33.84
C ARG A 850 -15.46 -11.98 32.46
N PHE A 851 -15.82 -10.74 32.13
CA PHE A 851 -15.28 -10.03 30.96
C PHE A 851 -14.15 -9.11 31.41
N THR A 852 -13.00 -9.16 30.73
CA THR A 852 -11.86 -8.25 30.98
C THR A 852 -11.41 -7.64 29.67
N MET A 853 -11.24 -6.31 29.67
CA MET A 853 -10.80 -5.56 28.48
C MET A 853 -9.66 -4.61 28.86
N THR A 854 -8.56 -4.68 28.15
CA THR A 854 -7.43 -3.77 28.28
C THR A 854 -7.30 -2.95 27.01
N VAL A 855 -7.18 -1.63 27.14
CA VAL A 855 -7.00 -0.71 26.03
C VAL A 855 -5.73 0.12 26.21
N GLU A 856 -5.08 0.47 25.11
CA GLU A 856 -3.95 1.39 25.08
C GLU A 856 -4.25 2.56 24.14
N VAL A 857 -4.08 3.78 24.67
CA VAL A 857 -4.37 5.04 23.99
C VAL A 857 -3.07 5.84 23.84
N PRO A 858 -2.68 6.24 22.62
CA PRO A 858 -1.44 6.98 22.37
C PRO A 858 -1.38 8.33 23.09
N VAL A 859 -0.16 8.84 23.26
CA VAL A 859 0.08 10.17 23.88
C VAL A 859 -0.64 11.25 23.08
N GLY A 860 -1.37 12.13 23.78
CA GLY A 860 -2.13 13.24 23.17
C GLY A 860 -3.50 12.84 22.62
N CYS A 861 -3.84 11.55 22.64
CA CYS A 861 -5.15 11.05 22.22
C CYS A 861 -6.09 10.83 23.40
N THR A 862 -7.38 10.73 23.07
CA THR A 862 -8.44 10.32 23.98
C THR A 862 -9.18 9.11 23.43
N ALA A 863 -9.94 8.42 24.26
CA ALA A 863 -10.80 7.36 23.77
C ALA A 863 -12.12 7.28 24.50
N THR A 864 -13.16 6.83 23.80
CA THR A 864 -14.39 6.28 24.38
C THR A 864 -14.23 4.78 24.49
N VAL A 865 -14.36 4.24 25.69
CA VAL A 865 -14.30 2.80 25.98
C VAL A 865 -15.69 2.32 26.35
N CYS A 866 -16.28 1.49 25.48
CA CYS A 866 -17.57 0.86 25.68
C CYS A 866 -17.35 -0.55 26.22
N VAL A 867 -17.60 -0.76 27.49
CA VAL A 867 -17.42 -2.04 28.19
C VAL A 867 -18.74 -2.83 28.11
N PRO A 868 -18.76 -3.97 27.38
CA PRO A 868 -19.97 -4.77 27.20
C PRO A 868 -20.34 -5.56 28.48
N ASP A 869 -21.53 -6.15 28.48
CA ASP A 869 -22.07 -7.02 29.53
C ASP A 869 -22.21 -6.34 30.93
N ALA A 870 -22.05 -5.04 31.00
CA ALA A 870 -22.18 -4.30 32.25
C ALA A 870 -23.65 -4.05 32.58
N LYS A 871 -24.22 -4.76 33.55
CA LYS A 871 -25.61 -4.59 34.00
C LYS A 871 -25.83 -3.29 34.82
N ALA A 872 -24.78 -2.75 35.38
CA ALA A 872 -24.76 -1.49 36.13
C ALA A 872 -23.32 -0.95 36.23
N PRO A 873 -23.13 0.35 36.44
CA PRO A 873 -21.78 0.94 36.59
C PRO A 873 -20.95 0.31 37.70
N SER A 874 -21.62 -0.14 38.77
CA SER A 874 -21.00 -0.78 39.96
C SER A 874 -20.43 -2.16 39.64
N ALA A 875 -20.83 -2.78 38.53
CA ALA A 875 -20.30 -4.07 38.08
C ALA A 875 -18.96 -3.93 37.37
N VAL A 876 -18.56 -2.72 36.94
CA VAL A 876 -17.30 -2.47 36.25
C VAL A 876 -16.23 -2.02 37.23
N ARG A 877 -15.13 -2.79 37.29
CA ARG A 877 -13.90 -2.40 38.00
C ARG A 877 -12.87 -1.91 36.99
N THR A 878 -12.20 -0.81 37.33
CA THR A 878 -11.08 -0.28 36.57
C THR A 878 -9.78 -0.42 37.35
N ASP A 879 -8.68 -0.72 36.66
CA ASP A 879 -7.37 -0.76 37.30
C ASP A 879 -6.95 0.65 37.75
N GLY A 880 -6.32 0.75 38.92
CA GLY A 880 -5.80 2.00 39.48
C GLY A 880 -6.83 2.90 40.15
N THR A 881 -8.04 2.46 40.37
CA THR A 881 -9.06 3.19 41.09
C THR A 881 -9.01 3.02 42.59
N GLY A 882 -7.94 3.45 43.21
CA GLY A 882 -8.11 4.12 44.49
C GLY A 882 -8.56 5.56 44.19
N LYS A 883 -9.84 5.86 44.20
CA LYS A 883 -10.46 7.20 44.22
C LYS A 883 -9.63 8.34 43.62
N LYS A 884 -9.94 8.78 42.35
CA LYS A 884 -9.45 9.99 41.66
C LYS A 884 -8.33 9.78 40.64
N ASP A 885 -8.40 8.80 39.74
CA ASP A 885 -7.70 8.95 38.47
C ASP A 885 -8.54 9.84 37.54
N GLY A 886 -8.19 11.13 37.46
CA GLY A 886 -8.90 12.10 36.58
C GLY A 886 -8.74 11.81 35.08
N ASN A 887 -8.07 10.71 34.75
CA ASN A 887 -7.91 10.22 33.38
C ASN A 887 -9.03 9.26 32.93
N ILE A 888 -9.92 8.86 33.84
CA ILE A 888 -11.07 8.00 33.56
C ILE A 888 -12.34 8.74 33.98
N VAL A 889 -13.28 8.96 33.06
CA VAL A 889 -14.56 9.56 33.30
C VAL A 889 -15.66 8.61 32.86
N TYR A 890 -16.56 8.24 33.74
CA TYR A 890 -17.77 7.47 33.41
C TYR A 890 -18.79 8.35 32.75
N ASN A 891 -19.32 7.97 31.59
CA ASN A 891 -20.26 8.75 30.78
C ASN A 891 -21.72 8.29 30.93
N GLY A 892 -21.94 7.08 31.41
CA GLY A 892 -23.29 6.49 31.52
C GLY A 892 -23.39 5.09 30.89
N MET A 893 -24.58 4.52 30.96
CA MET A 893 -24.94 3.31 30.24
C MET A 893 -25.58 3.70 28.92
N LYS A 894 -25.17 3.04 27.84
CA LYS A 894 -25.73 3.21 26.50
C LYS A 894 -25.70 1.88 25.75
N ASP A 895 -26.83 1.47 25.21
CA ASP A 895 -26.98 0.24 24.42
C ASP A 895 -26.29 -0.99 25.07
N ASP A 896 -26.54 -1.23 26.37
CA ASP A 896 -25.93 -2.32 27.16
C ASP A 896 -24.42 -2.24 27.40
N TYR A 897 -23.81 -1.09 27.10
CA TYR A 897 -22.40 -0.80 27.40
C TYR A 897 -22.27 0.21 28.54
N ALA A 898 -21.31 0.01 29.41
CA ALA A 898 -20.84 1.07 30.29
C ALA A 898 -19.79 1.91 29.53
N GLU A 899 -20.08 3.17 29.29
CA GLU A 899 -19.20 4.06 28.55
C GLU A 899 -18.28 4.86 29.46
N TYR A 900 -17.01 4.93 29.08
CA TYR A 900 -15.99 5.72 29.75
C TYR A 900 -15.22 6.55 28.73
N THR A 901 -14.89 7.79 29.09
CA THR A 901 -13.85 8.55 28.38
C THR A 901 -12.52 8.38 29.12
N VAL A 902 -11.48 8.05 28.38
CA VAL A 902 -10.11 7.96 28.89
C VAL A 902 -9.13 8.82 28.09
N ARG A 903 -8.08 9.29 28.78
CA ARG A 903 -6.95 9.98 28.16
C ARG A 903 -5.86 8.98 27.77
N SER A 904 -4.73 9.47 27.23
CA SER A 904 -3.59 8.60 26.86
C SER A 904 -3.15 7.69 28.03
N GLY A 905 -2.72 6.46 27.68
CA GLY A 905 -2.24 5.47 28.64
C GLY A 905 -2.90 4.11 28.49
N LYS A 906 -2.59 3.20 29.40
CA LYS A 906 -3.14 1.84 29.42
C LYS A 906 -4.16 1.69 30.54
N TYR A 907 -5.29 1.07 30.23
CA TYR A 907 -6.44 0.91 31.14
C TYR A 907 -7.02 -0.49 31.02
N THR A 908 -7.38 -1.08 32.16
CA THR A 908 -8.07 -2.37 32.22
C THR A 908 -9.44 -2.21 32.87
N PHE A 909 -10.47 -2.74 32.25
CA PHE A 909 -11.84 -2.79 32.72
C PHE A 909 -12.24 -4.25 32.93
N THR A 910 -12.91 -4.53 34.03
CA THR A 910 -13.38 -5.89 34.36
C THR A 910 -14.82 -5.84 34.79
N VAL A 911 -15.67 -6.69 34.20
CA VAL A 911 -17.07 -6.93 34.58
C VAL A 911 -17.16 -8.28 35.26
N GLU A 912 -17.76 -8.34 36.46
CA GLU A 912 -17.96 -9.56 37.25
C GLU A 912 -19.41 -10.06 37.15
#